data_4d39e72ffcc6867e0848a265d831709b
#
_entry.id   4d39e72ffcc6867e0848a265d831709b
#
_cell.length_a   1.000
_cell.length_b   1.000
_cell.length_c   1.000
_cell.angle_alpha   90.00
_cell.angle_beta   90.00
_cell.angle_gamma   90.00
#
_symmetry.space_group_name_H-M   'P 1'
#
loop_
_entity.id
_entity.type
_entity.pdbx_description
1 polymer ?
#
loop_
_entity_poly.entity_id
_entity_poly.type
_entity_poly.pdbx_seq_one_letter_code
_entity_poly.pdbx_strand_id
1 'polypeptide(L)'
;MSGKLRLAEGETARTACARALLRTGVDEETGEVLSRAVLARRVGWCADLVAGMVAALIGAHWNSVDVEVLAAGVDAGGRRLPSHAWMALRRLGWTATPLRGVRVNDRVVRMAQEQAGRALRSVKWRADVTAGVLSTWPADPRKRTPAEWDQVRQAIPGGQHLPSSIINARTRQVATFANANGRLPVDVFELEGVPRIGRMLLLAACDRQQATIERSADPAKALLRLQLPLRPDPRTYRDWTWVECPITLPSTVPAAAVLHLPTLRLTDGTVRADVAYTHPVPKAARTGHTVAVGVDWGLNTLLSAGALRLGKDGRITALGAGGQFRAAGILAKQHRLRRHSERLHAKADQYARLLGGRPDEQLRAKHEVLAGEIRHVSERRANLNDALAWAAARWTVDQAIAARATVIYLEDLRSMEAKGMGATRNTRLSQQVRGKITDRMRHLAAEHGIAVVTVPARNTSKHCPQCLAPLQHRKAPDRPTTPGWKWAICPNTGGCGWQGDRDHGAWRRIAARGLTHQAKTVTNKTNGAMAIRTVVDELEAGAVVTPSTSNASRRDRSKTGLTRPRTSRPAPRRRGAPSPTRPHGQAGKRPEGHAPTDRKLPRAAHRHQDVNTISTPTTTGHRPRGAALGAGFHLHVHASPPRWETIPETPSDSGSLS
;
A
#
# COMPACT_ATOMS: atom_id res chain seq x y z
N MET A 1 -22.46 20.28 20.08
CA MET A 1 -23.41 19.54 19.22
C MET A 1 -22.66 19.05 18.01
N SER A 2 -22.54 17.73 17.78
CA SER A 2 -22.02 17.22 16.52
C SER A 2 -23.01 17.56 15.42
N GLY A 3 -22.76 18.66 14.70
CA GLY A 3 -23.62 19.11 13.60
C GLY A 3 -23.72 17.99 12.55
N LYS A 4 -24.93 17.68 12.09
CA LYS A 4 -25.11 16.82 10.94
C LYS A 4 -24.45 17.50 9.75
N LEU A 5 -23.55 16.78 9.05
CA LEU A 5 -22.92 17.28 7.83
C LEU A 5 -24.02 17.62 6.82
N ARG A 6 -24.07 18.87 6.36
CA ARG A 6 -24.96 19.30 5.27
C ARG A 6 -24.20 19.14 3.96
N LEU A 7 -24.82 18.46 3.01
CA LEU A 7 -24.26 18.26 1.67
C LEU A 7 -25.05 19.14 0.69
N ALA A 8 -24.32 19.86 -0.16
CA ALA A 8 -24.93 20.55 -1.30
C ALA A 8 -25.22 19.54 -2.44
N GLU A 9 -25.98 19.99 -3.43
CA GLU A 9 -26.19 19.20 -4.65
C GLU A 9 -24.85 18.94 -5.35
N GLY A 10 -24.62 17.72 -5.79
CA GLY A 10 -23.36 17.32 -6.40
C GLY A 10 -22.24 17.00 -5.41
N GLU A 11 -22.46 17.04 -4.11
CA GLU A 11 -21.51 16.64 -3.08
C GLU A 11 -21.78 15.25 -2.51
N THR A 12 -20.75 14.69 -1.90
CA THR A 12 -20.83 13.46 -1.12
C THR A 12 -20.03 13.59 0.17
N ALA A 13 -20.49 12.92 1.23
CA ALA A 13 -19.74 12.84 2.49
C ALA A 13 -18.52 11.96 2.32
N ARG A 14 -17.38 12.45 2.75
CA ARG A 14 -16.14 11.70 2.77
C ARG A 14 -15.55 11.67 4.17
N THR A 15 -15.23 10.45 4.63
CA THR A 15 -14.52 10.24 5.88
C THR A 15 -13.04 9.98 5.60
N ALA A 16 -12.19 10.73 6.26
CA ALA A 16 -10.74 10.59 6.23
C ALA A 16 -10.20 10.50 7.67
N CYS A 17 -8.90 10.26 7.82
CA CYS A 17 -8.26 10.14 9.12
C CYS A 17 -6.97 10.96 9.15
N ALA A 18 -6.83 11.78 10.18
CA ALA A 18 -5.64 12.57 10.48
C ALA A 18 -4.96 12.07 11.73
N ARG A 19 -3.63 12.19 11.79
CA ARG A 19 -2.83 11.85 12.96
C ARG A 19 -2.56 13.08 13.79
N ALA A 20 -2.82 12.99 15.09
CA ALA A 20 -2.45 14.01 16.07
C ALA A 20 -1.73 13.35 17.25
N LEU A 21 -1.00 14.14 18.03
CA LEU A 21 -0.31 13.68 19.23
C LEU A 21 -0.92 14.33 20.45
N LEU A 22 -1.22 13.55 21.49
CA LEU A 22 -1.55 14.06 22.81
C LEU A 22 -0.24 14.32 23.54
N ARG A 23 0.00 15.58 23.86
CA ARG A 23 1.26 16.02 24.51
C ARG A 23 1.08 16.35 25.97
N THR A 24 -0.06 16.92 26.32
CA THR A 24 -0.44 17.35 27.67
C THR A 24 -1.92 17.06 27.89
N GLY A 25 -2.33 17.05 29.14
CA GLY A 25 -3.73 17.03 29.53
C GLY A 25 -3.90 17.86 30.79
N VAL A 26 -5.13 18.26 31.11
CA VAL A 26 -5.51 18.90 32.37
C VAL A 26 -6.52 17.99 33.04
N ASP A 27 -6.23 17.58 34.26
CA ASP A 27 -7.18 16.83 35.11
C ASP A 27 -8.26 17.82 35.58
N GLU A 28 -9.53 17.54 35.27
CA GLU A 28 -10.64 18.46 35.56
C GLU A 28 -10.97 18.57 37.05
N GLU A 29 -10.69 17.53 37.83
CA GLU A 29 -11.00 17.52 39.28
C GLU A 29 -9.93 18.29 40.08
N THR A 30 -8.66 18.14 39.69
CA THR A 30 -7.54 18.74 40.45
C THR A 30 -6.98 20.01 39.79
N GLY A 31 -7.28 20.28 38.52
CA GLY A 31 -6.65 21.34 37.73
C GLY A 31 -5.18 21.06 37.38
N GLU A 32 -4.66 19.87 37.72
CA GLU A 32 -3.26 19.51 37.46
C GLU A 32 -2.97 19.38 35.96
N VAL A 33 -1.88 20.02 35.52
CA VAL A 33 -1.39 19.83 34.15
C VAL A 33 -0.56 18.56 34.07
N LEU A 34 -1.11 17.54 33.41
CA LEU A 34 -0.46 16.27 33.21
C LEU A 34 0.65 16.40 32.17
N SER A 35 1.88 16.04 32.55
CA SER A 35 2.97 15.92 31.61
C SER A 35 2.70 14.81 30.58
N ARG A 36 3.40 14.84 29.44
CA ARG A 36 3.30 13.80 28.40
C ARG A 36 3.49 12.38 28.97
N ALA A 37 4.42 12.21 29.92
CA ALA A 37 4.70 10.90 30.52
C ALA A 37 3.56 10.42 31.41
N VAL A 38 2.98 11.31 32.23
CA VAL A 38 1.84 10.99 33.10
C VAL A 38 0.61 10.67 32.27
N LEU A 39 0.30 11.50 31.26
CA LEU A 39 -0.81 11.26 30.34
C LEU A 39 -0.66 9.91 29.63
N ALA A 40 0.52 9.62 29.07
CA ALA A 40 0.80 8.36 28.40
C ALA A 40 0.65 7.15 29.34
N ARG A 41 1.04 7.31 30.58
CA ARG A 41 0.89 6.27 31.62
C ARG A 41 -0.58 6.01 31.93
N ARG A 42 -1.41 7.05 32.17
CA ARG A 42 -2.85 6.88 32.46
C ARG A 42 -3.61 6.29 31.26
N VAL A 43 -3.33 6.76 30.03
CA VAL A 43 -3.87 6.16 28.80
C VAL A 43 -3.40 4.71 28.68
N GLY A 44 -2.14 4.42 29.06
CA GLY A 44 -1.57 3.09 29.09
C GLY A 44 -2.34 2.14 29.99
N TRP A 45 -2.63 2.55 31.23
CA TRP A 45 -3.43 1.75 32.17
C TRP A 45 -4.82 1.42 31.61
N CYS A 46 -5.53 2.41 31.06
CA CYS A 46 -6.82 2.16 30.41
C CYS A 46 -6.69 1.20 29.23
N ALA A 47 -5.65 1.35 28.41
CA ALA A 47 -5.41 0.47 27.26
C ALA A 47 -5.05 -0.96 27.68
N ASP A 48 -4.36 -1.14 28.81
CA ASP A 48 -4.03 -2.46 29.36
C ASP A 48 -5.28 -3.16 29.92
N LEU A 49 -6.17 -2.43 30.60
CA LEU A 49 -7.48 -2.95 31.04
C LEU A 49 -8.31 -3.43 29.83
N VAL A 50 -8.40 -2.61 28.78
CA VAL A 50 -9.09 -2.98 27.54
C VAL A 50 -8.42 -4.19 26.89
N ALA A 51 -7.09 -4.20 26.76
CA ALA A 51 -6.35 -5.29 26.13
C ALA A 51 -6.51 -6.63 26.87
N GLY A 52 -6.55 -6.61 28.21
CA GLY A 52 -6.82 -7.79 29.03
C GLY A 52 -8.20 -8.40 28.75
N MET A 53 -9.24 -7.56 28.74
CA MET A 53 -10.59 -7.99 28.40
C MET A 53 -10.70 -8.50 26.96
N VAL A 54 -10.03 -7.84 26.00
CA VAL A 54 -9.98 -8.28 24.59
C VAL A 54 -9.31 -9.64 24.46
N ALA A 55 -8.18 -9.84 25.16
CA ALA A 55 -7.44 -11.10 25.13
C ALA A 55 -8.27 -12.26 25.68
N ALA A 56 -8.94 -12.04 26.80
CA ALA A 56 -9.84 -13.04 27.41
C ALA A 56 -11.00 -13.39 26.46
N LEU A 57 -11.64 -12.38 25.88
CA LEU A 57 -12.77 -12.59 24.98
C LEU A 57 -12.36 -13.29 23.67
N ILE A 58 -11.24 -12.90 23.06
CA ILE A 58 -10.72 -13.57 21.87
C ILE A 58 -10.29 -15.00 22.24
N GLY A 59 -9.62 -15.21 23.36
CA GLY A 59 -9.21 -16.55 23.81
C GLY A 59 -10.38 -17.51 23.97
N ALA A 60 -11.50 -17.05 24.52
CA ALA A 60 -12.71 -17.84 24.69
C ALA A 60 -13.39 -18.21 23.34
N HIS A 61 -13.29 -17.35 22.34
CA HIS A 61 -14.00 -17.49 21.06
C HIS A 61 -13.06 -17.68 19.85
N TRP A 62 -11.81 -18.11 20.08
CA TRP A 62 -10.82 -18.38 19.02
C TRP A 62 -10.99 -19.79 18.47
N ASN A 63 -12.12 -20.04 17.81
CA ASN A 63 -12.46 -21.31 17.19
C ASN A 63 -13.34 -21.12 15.96
N SER A 64 -13.46 -22.16 15.14
CA SER A 64 -14.21 -22.12 13.88
C SER A 64 -15.69 -21.87 14.08
N VAL A 65 -16.31 -22.51 15.09
CA VAL A 65 -17.75 -22.45 15.35
C VAL A 65 -18.19 -21.02 15.67
N ASP A 66 -17.52 -20.38 16.63
CA ASP A 66 -17.87 -19.03 17.08
C ASP A 66 -17.61 -17.98 15.99
N VAL A 67 -16.51 -18.14 15.23
CA VAL A 67 -16.22 -17.24 14.11
C VAL A 67 -17.24 -17.39 12.99
N GLU A 68 -17.71 -18.60 12.68
CA GLU A 68 -18.78 -18.83 11.70
C GLU A 68 -20.11 -18.21 12.15
N VAL A 69 -20.51 -18.37 13.41
CA VAL A 69 -21.72 -17.74 13.97
C VAL A 69 -21.64 -16.22 13.82
N LEU A 70 -20.50 -15.62 14.21
CA LEU A 70 -20.31 -14.17 14.09
C LEU A 70 -20.28 -13.68 12.64
N ALA A 71 -19.77 -14.51 11.73
CA ALA A 71 -19.68 -14.21 10.30
C ALA A 71 -21.01 -14.41 9.57
N ALA A 72 -21.80 -15.42 9.96
CA ALA A 72 -23.15 -15.64 9.44
C ALA A 72 -24.04 -14.42 9.66
N GLY A 73 -23.76 -13.63 10.70
CA GLY A 73 -24.45 -12.38 10.95
C GLY A 73 -25.88 -12.52 11.45
N VAL A 74 -26.23 -13.71 11.97
CA VAL A 74 -27.53 -14.02 12.57
C VAL A 74 -27.31 -14.70 13.93
N ASP A 75 -28.22 -14.49 14.88
CA ASP A 75 -28.25 -15.18 16.17
C ASP A 75 -28.93 -16.56 16.06
N ALA A 76 -28.94 -17.33 17.13
CA ALA A 76 -29.58 -18.65 17.18
C ALA A 76 -31.09 -18.62 16.85
N GLY A 77 -31.75 -17.48 17.02
CA GLY A 77 -33.14 -17.27 16.63
C GLY A 77 -33.33 -16.77 15.20
N GLY A 78 -32.28 -16.77 14.38
CA GLY A 78 -32.34 -16.30 12.98
C GLY A 78 -32.38 -14.78 12.81
N ARG A 79 -32.28 -13.98 13.88
CA ARG A 79 -32.32 -12.52 13.80
C ARG A 79 -30.95 -11.97 13.43
N ARG A 80 -30.95 -10.98 12.54
CA ARG A 80 -29.73 -10.33 12.05
C ARG A 80 -28.95 -9.67 13.20
N LEU A 81 -27.66 -9.96 13.28
CA LEU A 81 -26.74 -9.30 14.23
C LEU A 81 -26.51 -7.84 13.83
N PRO A 82 -26.35 -6.94 14.81
CA PRO A 82 -25.98 -5.56 14.59
C PRO A 82 -24.65 -5.40 13.84
N SER A 83 -24.51 -4.31 13.08
CA SER A 83 -23.25 -3.97 12.39
C SER A 83 -22.11 -3.66 13.34
N HIS A 84 -22.39 -2.95 14.46
CA HIS A 84 -21.41 -2.71 15.51
C HIS A 84 -21.03 -4.02 16.20
N ALA A 85 -19.74 -4.30 16.27
CA ALA A 85 -19.24 -5.57 16.77
C ALA A 85 -19.62 -5.77 18.26
N TRP A 86 -19.50 -4.74 19.10
CA TRP A 86 -19.87 -4.82 20.50
C TRP A 86 -21.35 -5.17 20.73
N MET A 87 -22.25 -4.64 19.89
CA MET A 87 -23.68 -4.97 19.98
C MET A 87 -23.95 -6.42 19.53
N ALA A 88 -23.22 -6.88 18.49
CA ALA A 88 -23.34 -8.26 18.02
C ALA A 88 -22.87 -9.24 19.09
N LEU A 89 -21.72 -8.99 19.74
CA LEU A 89 -21.22 -9.84 20.81
C LEU A 89 -22.18 -9.90 22.01
N ARG A 90 -22.76 -8.77 22.41
CA ARG A 90 -23.80 -8.74 23.47
C ARG A 90 -25.02 -9.56 23.11
N ARG A 91 -25.49 -9.48 21.86
CA ARG A 91 -26.63 -10.30 21.41
C ARG A 91 -26.31 -11.79 21.43
N LEU A 92 -25.05 -12.17 21.18
CA LEU A 92 -24.58 -13.56 21.30
C LEU A 92 -24.29 -13.98 22.75
N GLY A 93 -24.47 -13.09 23.74
CA GLY A 93 -24.15 -13.37 25.14
C GLY A 93 -22.65 -13.37 25.47
N TRP A 94 -21.79 -12.91 24.55
CA TRP A 94 -20.34 -12.88 24.76
C TRP A 94 -19.95 -11.63 25.52
N THR A 95 -19.67 -11.82 26.80
CA THR A 95 -19.37 -10.74 27.75
C THR A 95 -17.87 -10.54 27.90
N ALA A 96 -17.43 -9.29 27.96
CA ALA A 96 -16.07 -8.93 28.37
C ALA A 96 -16.07 -8.60 29.86
N THR A 97 -15.45 -9.42 30.69
CA THR A 97 -15.39 -9.24 32.12
C THR A 97 -14.06 -8.64 32.54
N PRO A 98 -14.03 -7.53 33.29
CA PRO A 98 -12.79 -7.00 33.85
C PRO A 98 -12.21 -7.97 34.88
N LEU A 99 -10.93 -7.80 35.21
CA LEU A 99 -10.28 -8.57 36.28
C LEU A 99 -11.03 -8.39 37.60
N ARG A 100 -11.00 -9.44 38.42
CA ARG A 100 -11.69 -9.43 39.75
C ARG A 100 -11.25 -8.23 40.57
N GLY A 101 -12.23 -7.49 41.11
CA GLY A 101 -12.00 -6.30 41.91
C GLY A 101 -11.64 -5.03 41.15
N VAL A 102 -11.50 -5.08 39.82
CA VAL A 102 -11.28 -3.90 39.00
C VAL A 102 -12.63 -3.32 38.55
N ARG A 103 -12.81 -2.01 38.76
CA ARG A 103 -14.03 -1.29 38.39
C ARG A 103 -13.81 -0.49 37.11
N VAL A 104 -14.54 -0.86 36.05
CA VAL A 104 -14.58 -0.13 34.80
C VAL A 104 -16.02 0.22 34.43
N ASN A 105 -16.20 1.33 33.71
CA ASN A 105 -17.53 1.65 33.20
C ASN A 105 -17.87 0.81 31.95
N ASP A 106 -19.16 0.67 31.66
CA ASP A 106 -19.67 -0.12 30.53
C ASP A 106 -19.06 0.32 29.18
N ARG A 107 -18.65 1.60 29.01
CA ARG A 107 -18.06 2.12 27.78
C ARG A 107 -16.67 1.55 27.53
N VAL A 108 -15.90 1.31 28.58
CA VAL A 108 -14.60 0.61 28.51
C VAL A 108 -14.82 -0.85 28.09
N VAL A 109 -15.85 -1.50 28.64
CA VAL A 109 -16.25 -2.86 28.24
C VAL A 109 -16.66 -2.90 26.76
N ARG A 110 -17.43 -1.90 26.28
CA ARG A 110 -17.79 -1.78 24.84
C ARG A 110 -16.58 -1.65 23.93
N MET A 111 -15.55 -0.88 24.33
CA MET A 111 -14.30 -0.79 23.57
C MET A 111 -13.64 -2.15 23.40
N ALA A 112 -13.61 -2.95 24.49
CA ALA A 112 -13.04 -4.29 24.45
C ALA A 112 -13.86 -5.22 23.53
N GLN A 113 -15.19 -5.22 23.67
CA GLN A 113 -16.08 -6.00 22.82
C GLN A 113 -15.99 -5.59 21.34
N GLU A 114 -15.94 -4.29 21.04
CA GLU A 114 -15.78 -3.81 19.65
C GLU A 114 -14.46 -4.26 19.05
N GLN A 115 -13.36 -4.16 19.81
CA GLN A 115 -12.04 -4.58 19.35
C GLN A 115 -11.97 -6.09 19.14
N ALA A 116 -12.46 -6.88 20.08
CA ALA A 116 -12.51 -8.34 19.98
C ALA A 116 -13.37 -8.80 18.80
N GLY A 117 -14.59 -8.26 18.68
CA GLY A 117 -15.50 -8.64 17.60
C GLY A 117 -14.99 -8.26 16.20
N ARG A 118 -14.30 -7.12 16.05
CA ARG A 118 -13.61 -6.80 14.78
C ARG A 118 -12.49 -7.78 14.47
N ALA A 119 -11.70 -8.16 15.46
CA ALA A 119 -10.63 -9.15 15.31
C ALA A 119 -11.19 -10.49 14.87
N LEU A 120 -12.21 -11.02 15.56
CA LEU A 120 -12.88 -12.28 15.24
C LEU A 120 -13.54 -12.25 13.85
N ARG A 121 -14.27 -11.17 13.49
CA ARG A 121 -14.82 -11.03 12.13
C ARG A 121 -13.74 -11.06 11.04
N SER A 122 -12.57 -10.48 11.32
CA SER A 122 -11.46 -10.47 10.35
C SER A 122 -10.83 -11.84 10.11
N VAL A 123 -11.05 -12.81 11.01
CA VAL A 123 -10.49 -14.17 10.88
C VAL A 123 -11.22 -14.98 9.82
N LYS A 124 -12.54 -14.77 9.65
CA LYS A 124 -13.35 -15.55 8.69
C LYS A 124 -12.72 -15.63 7.32
N TRP A 125 -12.33 -14.48 6.77
CA TRP A 125 -11.67 -14.47 5.45
C TRP A 125 -10.34 -15.25 5.45
N ARG A 126 -9.56 -15.17 6.54
CA ARG A 126 -8.31 -15.93 6.66
C ARG A 126 -8.58 -17.42 6.82
N ALA A 127 -9.68 -17.79 7.50
CA ALA A 127 -10.14 -19.17 7.63
C ALA A 127 -10.51 -19.73 6.25
N ASP A 128 -11.29 -18.99 5.45
CA ASP A 128 -11.67 -19.39 4.10
C ASP A 128 -10.46 -19.61 3.18
N VAL A 129 -9.49 -18.68 3.23
CA VAL A 129 -8.23 -18.80 2.46
C VAL A 129 -7.42 -20.01 2.94
N THR A 130 -7.38 -20.26 4.25
CA THR A 130 -6.65 -21.41 4.81
C THR A 130 -7.32 -22.71 4.42
N ALA A 131 -8.64 -22.83 4.58
CA ALA A 131 -9.42 -24.00 4.18
C ALA A 131 -9.26 -24.30 2.68
N GLY A 132 -9.37 -23.29 1.81
CA GLY A 132 -9.14 -23.47 0.39
C GLY A 132 -7.71 -23.89 0.02
N VAL A 133 -6.70 -23.43 0.76
CA VAL A 133 -5.31 -23.87 0.57
C VAL A 133 -5.11 -25.30 1.05
N LEU A 134 -5.72 -25.69 2.17
CA LEU A 134 -5.61 -27.04 2.74
C LEU A 134 -6.34 -28.07 1.90
N SER A 135 -7.59 -27.79 1.47
CA SER A 135 -8.40 -28.71 0.64
C SER A 135 -7.80 -28.96 -0.74
N THR A 136 -6.96 -28.04 -1.22
CA THR A 136 -6.26 -28.12 -2.51
C THR A 136 -4.74 -28.17 -2.32
N TRP A 137 -4.26 -28.87 -1.28
CA TRP A 137 -2.83 -28.93 -0.99
C TRP A 137 -2.08 -29.63 -2.14
N PRO A 138 -1.08 -28.98 -2.75
CA PRO A 138 -0.40 -29.52 -3.92
C PRO A 138 0.69 -30.52 -3.52
N ALA A 139 1.08 -31.41 -4.45
CA ALA A 139 2.20 -32.32 -4.26
C ALA A 139 3.53 -31.56 -4.02
N ASP A 140 3.75 -30.45 -4.73
CA ASP A 140 4.87 -29.51 -4.46
C ASP A 140 4.34 -28.15 -4.03
N PRO A 141 4.37 -27.81 -2.71
CA PRO A 141 3.91 -26.51 -2.21
C PRO A 141 4.68 -25.30 -2.76
N ARG A 142 5.86 -25.53 -3.36
CA ARG A 142 6.68 -24.47 -3.93
C ARG A 142 6.30 -24.13 -5.37
N LYS A 143 5.64 -25.07 -6.08
CA LYS A 143 5.31 -24.93 -7.49
C LYS A 143 3.88 -25.45 -7.75
N ARG A 144 2.93 -24.53 -7.89
CA ARG A 144 1.58 -24.89 -8.34
C ARG A 144 1.48 -24.82 -9.86
N THR A 145 0.79 -25.78 -10.45
CA THR A 145 0.40 -25.75 -11.86
C THR A 145 -0.72 -24.72 -12.09
N PRO A 146 -0.98 -24.29 -13.35
CA PRO A 146 -2.13 -23.42 -13.64
C PRO A 146 -3.47 -23.99 -13.14
N ALA A 147 -3.69 -25.30 -13.31
CA ALA A 147 -4.91 -25.97 -12.84
C ALA A 147 -5.06 -25.92 -11.32
N GLU A 148 -3.99 -26.18 -10.56
CA GLU A 148 -3.99 -26.09 -9.09
C GLU A 148 -4.23 -24.63 -8.62
N TRP A 149 -3.77 -23.61 -9.35
CA TRP A 149 -4.09 -22.24 -9.05
C TRP A 149 -5.57 -21.93 -9.19
N ASP A 150 -6.22 -22.47 -10.21
CA ASP A 150 -7.64 -22.27 -10.45
C ASP A 150 -8.49 -23.06 -9.43
N GLN A 151 -8.08 -24.28 -9.07
CA GLN A 151 -8.70 -25.06 -8.00
C GLN A 151 -8.71 -24.32 -6.66
N VAL A 152 -7.56 -23.76 -6.24
CA VAL A 152 -7.50 -22.97 -4.99
C VAL A 152 -8.44 -21.78 -5.05
N ARG A 153 -8.49 -21.06 -6.17
CA ARG A 153 -9.39 -19.89 -6.31
C ARG A 153 -10.86 -20.28 -6.28
N GLN A 154 -11.20 -21.44 -6.82
CA GLN A 154 -12.57 -21.99 -6.79
C GLN A 154 -12.96 -22.45 -5.38
N ALA A 155 -12.03 -23.04 -4.64
CA ALA A 155 -12.26 -23.50 -3.28
C ALA A 155 -12.43 -22.37 -2.24
N ILE A 156 -12.01 -21.14 -2.57
CA ILE A 156 -12.13 -19.99 -1.67
C ILE A 156 -13.38 -19.17 -2.04
N PRO A 157 -14.31 -18.92 -1.11
CA PRO A 157 -15.47 -18.05 -1.35
C PRO A 157 -15.04 -16.66 -1.86
N GLY A 158 -15.50 -16.27 -3.07
CA GLY A 158 -15.08 -15.03 -3.72
C GLY A 158 -13.62 -15.01 -4.21
N GLY A 159 -12.96 -16.14 -4.25
CA GLY A 159 -11.53 -16.28 -4.56
C GLY A 159 -11.13 -16.08 -6.02
N GLN A 160 -12.07 -15.96 -6.96
CA GLN A 160 -11.84 -15.81 -8.40
C GLN A 160 -10.84 -14.69 -8.75
N HIS A 161 -10.82 -13.62 -7.94
CA HIS A 161 -9.94 -12.46 -8.12
C HIS A 161 -8.84 -12.34 -7.06
N LEU A 162 -8.64 -13.42 -6.28
CA LEU A 162 -7.65 -13.42 -5.21
C LEU A 162 -6.24 -13.39 -5.81
N PRO A 163 -5.38 -12.43 -5.40
CA PRO A 163 -4.01 -12.38 -5.86
C PRO A 163 -3.23 -13.64 -5.45
N SER A 164 -2.48 -14.22 -6.38
CA SER A 164 -1.64 -15.38 -6.10
C SER A 164 -0.64 -15.15 -4.97
N SER A 165 -0.25 -13.90 -4.71
CA SER A 165 0.63 -13.54 -3.58
C SER A 165 0.04 -13.89 -2.22
N ILE A 166 -1.28 -13.76 -2.04
CA ILE A 166 -1.98 -14.12 -0.80
C ILE A 166 -2.00 -15.62 -0.62
N ILE A 167 -2.38 -16.36 -1.66
CA ILE A 167 -2.38 -17.83 -1.64
C ILE A 167 -0.96 -18.35 -1.38
N ASN A 168 0.06 -17.81 -2.06
CA ASN A 168 1.47 -18.16 -1.83
C ASN A 168 1.94 -17.88 -0.40
N ALA A 169 1.53 -16.75 0.17
CA ALA A 169 1.87 -16.42 1.55
C ALA A 169 1.25 -17.45 2.52
N ARG A 170 -0.02 -17.78 2.32
CA ARG A 170 -0.72 -18.80 3.13
C ARG A 170 -0.13 -20.20 2.93
N THR A 171 0.14 -20.61 1.69
CA THR A 171 0.81 -21.91 1.39
C THR A 171 2.15 -22.01 2.12
N ARG A 172 2.97 -20.94 2.14
CA ARG A 172 4.25 -20.93 2.87
C ARG A 172 4.07 -21.05 4.38
N GLN A 173 3.07 -20.39 4.96
CA GLN A 173 2.77 -20.52 6.39
C GLN A 173 2.37 -21.95 6.75
N VAL A 174 1.47 -22.55 5.98
CA VAL A 174 1.06 -23.95 6.14
C VAL A 174 2.25 -24.91 5.96
N ALA A 175 3.10 -24.71 4.95
CA ALA A 175 4.30 -25.52 4.75
C ALA A 175 5.30 -25.38 5.91
N THR A 176 5.47 -24.18 6.46
CA THR A 176 6.33 -23.94 7.64
C THR A 176 5.79 -24.67 8.86
N PHE A 177 4.48 -24.60 9.08
CA PHE A 177 3.82 -25.35 10.16
C PHE A 177 4.00 -26.86 9.98
N ALA A 178 3.74 -27.38 8.76
CA ALA A 178 3.89 -28.81 8.46
C ALA A 178 5.32 -29.31 8.68
N ASN A 179 6.32 -28.54 8.29
CA ASN A 179 7.73 -28.88 8.51
C ASN A 179 8.09 -28.90 10.01
N ALA A 180 7.47 -28.06 10.82
CA ALA A 180 7.73 -28.00 12.26
C ALA A 180 6.99 -29.09 13.05
N ASN A 181 5.81 -29.52 12.59
CA ASN A 181 4.91 -30.41 13.34
C ASN A 181 4.73 -31.80 12.70
N GLY A 182 5.33 -32.07 11.53
CA GLY A 182 5.20 -33.32 10.80
C GLY A 182 3.83 -33.56 10.16
N ARG A 183 2.90 -32.62 10.27
CA ARG A 183 1.53 -32.70 9.71
C ARG A 183 1.02 -31.32 9.28
N LEU A 184 -0.01 -31.30 8.46
CA LEU A 184 -0.72 -30.06 8.13
C LEU A 184 -1.53 -29.55 9.34
N PRO A 185 -1.73 -28.21 9.47
CA PRO A 185 -2.66 -27.68 10.46
C PRO A 185 -4.09 -28.07 10.11
N VAL A 186 -4.94 -28.22 11.12
CA VAL A 186 -6.37 -28.53 10.92
C VAL A 186 -7.08 -27.32 10.31
N ASP A 187 -6.79 -26.12 10.81
CA ASP A 187 -7.45 -24.89 10.39
C ASP A 187 -6.55 -23.63 10.61
N VAL A 188 -7.14 -22.46 10.46
CA VAL A 188 -6.47 -21.18 10.69
C VAL A 188 -6.16 -20.93 12.16
N PHE A 189 -6.97 -21.46 13.08
CA PHE A 189 -6.85 -21.21 14.51
C PHE A 189 -5.63 -21.94 15.07
N GLU A 190 -5.37 -23.14 14.59
CA GLU A 190 -4.13 -23.86 14.89
C GLU A 190 -2.92 -23.23 14.20
N LEU A 191 -3.05 -22.80 12.94
CA LEU A 191 -1.96 -22.22 12.16
C LEU A 191 -1.45 -20.90 12.73
N GLU A 192 -2.34 -20.01 13.15
CA GLU A 192 -2.00 -18.64 13.58
C GLU A 192 -1.88 -18.50 15.10
N GLY A 193 -2.59 -19.34 15.88
CA GLY A 193 -2.78 -19.18 17.32
C GLY A 193 -3.57 -17.89 17.66
N VAL A 194 -3.76 -17.63 18.94
CA VAL A 194 -4.47 -16.44 19.42
C VAL A 194 -3.65 -15.18 19.13
N PRO A 195 -4.23 -14.15 18.49
CA PRO A 195 -3.49 -12.96 18.10
C PRO A 195 -3.08 -12.13 19.33
N ARG A 196 -1.89 -11.54 19.24
CA ARG A 196 -1.44 -10.56 20.24
C ARG A 196 -2.26 -9.29 20.15
N ILE A 197 -2.76 -8.81 21.28
CA ILE A 197 -3.58 -7.61 21.35
C ILE A 197 -2.70 -6.38 21.52
N GLY A 198 -2.90 -5.39 20.64
CA GLY A 198 -2.21 -4.10 20.72
C GLY A 198 -2.84 -3.17 21.77
N ARG A 199 -2.02 -2.34 22.41
CA ARG A 199 -2.44 -1.30 23.37
C ARG A 199 -3.10 -0.15 22.61
N MET A 200 -4.43 -0.16 22.54
CA MET A 200 -5.20 0.91 21.88
C MET A 200 -6.59 1.08 22.51
N LEU A 201 -7.17 2.27 22.36
CA LEU A 201 -8.51 2.60 22.78
C LEU A 201 -9.34 3.00 21.56
N LEU A 202 -10.42 2.25 21.28
CA LEU A 202 -11.39 2.55 20.23
C LEU A 202 -12.48 3.47 20.77
N LEU A 203 -12.19 4.77 20.96
CA LEU A 203 -13.15 5.70 21.56
C LEU A 203 -14.43 5.85 20.75
N ALA A 204 -14.42 5.56 19.46
CA ALA A 204 -15.63 5.55 18.64
C ALA A 204 -16.69 4.50 19.07
N ALA A 205 -16.31 3.50 19.86
CA ALA A 205 -17.26 2.55 20.46
C ALA A 205 -17.93 3.10 21.72
N CYS A 206 -17.46 4.22 22.25
CA CYS A 206 -17.99 4.91 23.41
C CYS A 206 -19.02 5.97 23.00
N ASP A 207 -19.83 6.38 23.97
CA ASP A 207 -20.62 7.59 23.89
C ASP A 207 -19.95 8.72 24.70
N ARG A 208 -20.64 9.85 24.82
CA ARG A 208 -20.16 11.04 25.53
C ARG A 208 -19.86 10.82 27.03
N GLN A 209 -20.23 9.66 27.57
CA GLN A 209 -19.96 9.33 28.97
C GLN A 209 -18.51 8.84 29.21
N GLN A 210 -17.75 8.57 28.17
CA GLN A 210 -16.33 8.17 28.28
C GLN A 210 -15.38 9.11 27.57
N ALA A 211 -15.81 9.73 26.46
CA ALA A 211 -14.98 10.63 25.69
C ALA A 211 -15.82 11.60 24.86
N THR A 212 -15.35 12.83 24.69
CA THR A 212 -15.88 13.79 23.74
C THR A 212 -14.75 14.41 22.94
N ILE A 213 -15.05 14.84 21.72
CA ILE A 213 -14.12 15.64 20.92
C ILE A 213 -14.88 16.83 20.33
N GLU A 214 -14.35 18.01 20.55
CA GLU A 214 -14.94 19.26 20.07
C GLU A 214 -13.87 20.12 19.42
N ARG A 215 -14.25 20.81 18.34
CA ARG A 215 -13.35 21.75 17.70
C ARG A 215 -13.31 23.04 18.54
N SER A 216 -12.12 23.58 18.75
CA SER A 216 -11.94 24.87 19.41
C SER A 216 -12.33 26.04 18.47
N ALA A 217 -12.38 27.26 19.01
CA ALA A 217 -12.56 28.48 18.21
C ALA A 217 -11.49 28.62 17.12
N ASP A 218 -10.25 28.22 17.41
CA ASP A 218 -9.20 28.01 16.42
C ASP A 218 -9.45 26.70 15.64
N PRO A 219 -9.77 26.75 14.34
CA PRO A 219 -10.08 25.56 13.55
C PRO A 219 -8.90 24.58 13.43
N ALA A 220 -7.68 24.98 13.72
CA ALA A 220 -6.52 24.12 13.78
C ALA A 220 -6.40 23.35 15.11
N LYS A 221 -7.31 23.58 16.05
CA LYS A 221 -7.29 22.94 17.37
C LYS A 221 -8.59 22.22 17.67
N ALA A 222 -8.50 21.19 18.48
CA ALA A 222 -9.62 20.47 19.06
C ALA A 222 -9.33 20.12 20.51
N LEU A 223 -10.37 19.96 21.31
CA LEU A 223 -10.30 19.48 22.68
C LEU A 223 -10.85 18.07 22.73
N LEU A 224 -10.03 17.11 23.15
CA LEU A 224 -10.44 15.76 23.44
C LEU A 224 -10.56 15.62 24.95
N ARG A 225 -11.78 15.40 25.45
CA ARG A 225 -12.01 15.04 26.86
C ARG A 225 -12.17 13.53 26.94
N LEU A 226 -11.51 12.91 27.89
CA LEU A 226 -11.63 11.46 28.10
C LEU A 226 -11.48 11.12 29.59
N GLN A 227 -12.25 10.12 30.03
CA GLN A 227 -12.18 9.59 31.37
C GLN A 227 -11.03 8.59 31.47
N LEU A 228 -10.08 8.83 32.37
CA LEU A 228 -8.88 8.03 32.56
C LEU A 228 -8.74 7.57 34.00
N PRO A 229 -8.16 6.36 34.26
CA PRO A 229 -7.93 5.89 35.58
C PRO A 229 -6.76 6.66 36.24
N LEU A 230 -6.87 6.87 37.57
CA LEU A 230 -5.83 7.44 38.40
C LEU A 230 -4.76 6.41 38.81
N ARG A 231 -5.10 5.12 38.70
CA ARG A 231 -4.25 3.98 39.06
C ARG A 231 -4.44 2.82 38.07
N PRO A 232 -3.50 1.87 37.99
CA PRO A 232 -3.58 0.77 37.04
C PRO A 232 -4.71 -0.22 37.33
N ASP A 233 -5.15 -0.31 38.60
CA ASP A 233 -6.19 -1.22 39.12
C ASP A 233 -7.33 -0.43 39.81
N PRO A 234 -8.13 0.36 39.09
CA PRO A 234 -9.20 1.16 39.67
C PRO A 234 -10.23 0.26 40.40
N ARG A 235 -10.57 0.57 41.63
CA ARG A 235 -11.46 -0.22 42.50
C ARG A 235 -12.85 0.39 42.59
N THR A 236 -12.93 1.70 42.43
CA THR A 236 -14.16 2.49 42.52
C THR A 236 -14.29 3.41 41.34
N TYR A 237 -15.46 4.03 41.19
CA TYR A 237 -15.64 5.08 40.17
C TYR A 237 -14.88 6.37 40.51
N ARG A 238 -14.48 6.60 41.76
CA ARG A 238 -13.64 7.72 42.19
C ARG A 238 -12.18 7.57 41.71
N ASP A 239 -11.78 6.37 41.32
CA ASP A 239 -10.45 6.14 40.73
C ASP A 239 -10.39 6.56 39.24
N TRP A 240 -11.43 7.21 38.72
CA TRP A 240 -11.54 7.70 37.36
C TRP A 240 -11.81 9.20 37.33
N THR A 241 -11.05 9.95 36.57
CA THR A 241 -11.22 11.41 36.41
C THR A 241 -11.31 11.78 34.94
N TRP A 242 -11.90 12.92 34.67
CA TRP A 242 -11.92 13.51 33.35
C TRP A 242 -10.60 14.28 33.07
N VAL A 243 -10.05 14.10 31.88
CA VAL A 243 -8.83 14.75 31.44
C VAL A 243 -9.10 15.44 30.12
N GLU A 244 -8.84 16.75 30.07
CA GLU A 244 -8.90 17.56 28.86
C GLU A 244 -7.57 17.56 28.14
N CYS A 245 -7.55 17.12 26.89
CA CYS A 245 -6.35 17.00 26.07
C CYS A 245 -6.46 17.92 24.84
N PRO A 246 -5.72 19.03 24.77
CA PRO A 246 -5.68 19.88 23.60
C PRO A 246 -4.95 19.13 22.46
N ILE A 247 -5.56 19.13 21.27
CA ILE A 247 -5.04 18.50 20.06
C ILE A 247 -4.81 19.56 18.98
N THR A 248 -3.65 19.55 18.37
CA THR A 248 -3.39 20.30 17.12
C THR A 248 -3.74 19.42 15.93
N LEU A 249 -4.70 19.85 15.12
CA LEU A 249 -5.11 19.18 13.89
C LEU A 249 -4.16 19.55 12.75
N PRO A 250 -3.78 18.59 11.89
CA PRO A 250 -3.04 18.91 10.66
C PRO A 250 -3.85 19.82 9.73
N SER A 251 -3.17 20.66 8.94
CA SER A 251 -3.79 21.55 7.96
C SER A 251 -4.61 20.84 6.88
N THR A 252 -4.46 19.51 6.76
CA THR A 252 -5.25 18.66 5.87
C THR A 252 -6.67 18.39 6.38
N VAL A 253 -6.99 18.77 7.62
CA VAL A 253 -8.35 18.64 8.19
C VAL A 253 -9.11 19.93 7.90
N PRO A 254 -10.11 19.92 7.01
CA PRO A 254 -10.86 21.12 6.68
C PRO A 254 -11.54 21.74 7.91
N ALA A 255 -11.61 23.07 7.98
CA ALA A 255 -12.23 23.78 9.11
C ALA A 255 -13.68 23.37 9.36
N ALA A 256 -14.45 23.13 8.30
CA ALA A 256 -15.84 22.70 8.36
C ALA A 256 -16.04 21.20 8.59
N ALA A 257 -14.96 20.40 8.73
CA ALA A 257 -15.08 18.96 8.91
C ALA A 257 -15.66 18.61 10.28
N VAL A 258 -16.56 17.64 10.30
CA VAL A 258 -17.08 17.02 11.54
C VAL A 258 -16.04 16.05 12.08
N LEU A 259 -15.59 16.27 13.30
CA LEU A 259 -14.63 15.39 13.97
C LEU A 259 -15.37 14.23 14.63
N HIS A 260 -14.76 13.04 14.59
CA HIS A 260 -15.24 11.85 15.28
C HIS A 260 -14.26 11.42 16.36
N LEU A 261 -14.74 10.73 17.37
CA LEU A 261 -13.91 10.19 18.44
C LEU A 261 -12.76 9.36 17.88
N PRO A 262 -11.51 9.66 18.30
CA PRO A 262 -10.32 9.03 17.71
C PRO A 262 -10.09 7.60 18.21
N THR A 263 -9.22 6.89 17.52
CA THR A 263 -8.54 5.74 18.07
C THR A 263 -7.23 6.20 18.70
N LEU A 264 -7.03 5.94 19.99
CA LEU A 264 -5.77 6.21 20.67
C LEU A 264 -4.85 5.00 20.55
N ARG A 265 -3.59 5.26 20.22
CA ARG A 265 -2.53 4.24 20.16
C ARG A 265 -1.35 4.67 21.01
N LEU A 266 -0.89 3.76 21.86
CA LEU A 266 0.29 3.98 22.69
C LEU A 266 1.51 3.32 22.03
N THR A 267 2.53 4.12 21.76
CA THR A 267 3.80 3.66 21.18
C THR A 267 4.94 4.44 21.82
N ASP A 268 5.89 3.74 22.43
CA ASP A 268 7.13 4.31 23.01
C ASP A 268 6.85 5.52 23.91
N GLY A 269 5.91 5.39 24.85
CA GLY A 269 5.54 6.45 25.80
C GLY A 269 4.85 7.67 25.14
N THR A 270 4.38 7.53 23.89
CA THR A 270 3.65 8.57 23.18
C THR A 270 2.23 8.12 22.87
N VAL A 271 1.25 8.97 23.14
CA VAL A 271 -0.14 8.76 22.75
C VAL A 271 -0.41 9.45 21.42
N ARG A 272 -0.74 8.65 20.43
CA ARG A 272 -1.18 9.10 19.12
C ARG A 272 -2.68 8.96 19.00
N ALA A 273 -3.34 10.02 18.56
CA ALA A 273 -4.75 10.02 18.20
C ALA A 273 -4.90 9.92 16.66
N ASP A 274 -5.55 8.87 16.20
CA ASP A 274 -6.00 8.73 14.82
C ASP A 274 -7.42 9.32 14.77
N VAL A 275 -7.53 10.63 14.42
CA VAL A 275 -8.77 11.40 14.43
C VAL A 275 -9.47 11.22 13.09
N ALA A 276 -10.60 10.50 13.11
CA ALA A 276 -11.47 10.43 11.93
C ALA A 276 -12.26 11.73 11.80
N TYR A 277 -12.45 12.19 10.56
CA TYR A 277 -13.25 13.37 10.26
C TYR A 277 -14.03 13.18 8.96
N THR A 278 -15.21 13.79 8.89
CA THR A 278 -16.07 13.75 7.70
C THR A 278 -16.33 15.15 7.19
N HIS A 279 -16.17 15.35 5.89
CA HIS A 279 -16.40 16.63 5.23
C HIS A 279 -17.05 16.42 3.85
N PRO A 280 -17.72 17.45 3.28
CA PRO A 280 -18.26 17.37 1.94
C PRO A 280 -17.12 17.43 0.91
N VAL A 281 -17.25 16.66 -0.15
CA VAL A 281 -16.37 16.72 -1.33
C VAL A 281 -17.23 16.61 -2.60
N PRO A 282 -16.78 17.16 -3.74
CA PRO A 282 -17.48 16.99 -5.00
C PRO A 282 -17.63 15.50 -5.35
N LYS A 283 -18.81 15.11 -5.81
CA LYS A 283 -19.09 13.74 -6.22
C LYS A 283 -18.41 13.42 -7.55
N ALA A 284 -17.48 12.48 -7.55
CA ALA A 284 -16.84 12.02 -8.77
C ALA A 284 -17.86 11.36 -9.72
N ALA A 285 -17.90 11.80 -10.96
CA ALA A 285 -18.72 11.21 -11.99
C ALA A 285 -18.20 9.81 -12.37
N ARG A 286 -19.08 8.93 -12.81
CA ARG A 286 -18.72 7.58 -13.30
C ARG A 286 -18.51 7.55 -14.80
N THR A 287 -19.15 8.44 -15.53
CA THR A 287 -19.15 8.57 -16.99
C THR A 287 -19.29 10.05 -17.38
N GLY A 288 -19.25 10.38 -18.67
CA GLY A 288 -19.37 11.75 -19.15
C GLY A 288 -18.04 12.53 -19.11
N HIS A 289 -16.94 11.82 -18.99
CA HIS A 289 -15.61 12.43 -18.96
C HIS A 289 -15.16 12.86 -20.35
N THR A 290 -14.73 14.11 -20.48
CA THR A 290 -14.17 14.66 -21.71
C THR A 290 -12.65 14.84 -21.63
N VAL A 291 -12.09 15.04 -20.42
CA VAL A 291 -10.65 15.14 -20.19
C VAL A 291 -10.24 14.09 -19.17
N ALA A 292 -9.23 13.32 -19.50
CA ALA A 292 -8.73 12.24 -18.67
C ALA A 292 -7.20 12.25 -18.59
N VAL A 293 -6.64 11.86 -17.45
CA VAL A 293 -5.22 11.52 -17.31
C VAL A 293 -5.06 10.00 -17.38
N GLY A 294 -4.17 9.52 -18.25
CA GLY A 294 -3.74 8.13 -18.28
C GLY A 294 -2.44 7.94 -17.52
N VAL A 295 -2.31 6.82 -16.82
CA VAL A 295 -1.12 6.52 -16.00
C VAL A 295 -0.62 5.11 -16.30
N ASP A 296 0.62 5.03 -16.75
CA ASP A 296 1.36 3.80 -17.00
C ASP A 296 2.37 3.51 -15.88
N TRP A 297 2.56 2.24 -15.56
CA TRP A 297 3.49 1.76 -14.54
C TRP A 297 4.79 1.25 -15.18
N GLY A 298 5.91 1.90 -14.88
CA GLY A 298 7.22 1.51 -15.35
C GLY A 298 8.14 0.93 -14.28
N LEU A 299 9.14 0.14 -14.67
CA LEU A 299 10.16 -0.39 -13.76
C LEU A 299 11.27 0.61 -13.43
N ASN A 300 11.64 1.44 -14.38
CA ASN A 300 12.71 2.44 -14.24
C ASN A 300 12.11 3.84 -14.00
N THR A 301 11.04 4.15 -14.69
CA THR A 301 10.17 5.29 -14.45
C THR A 301 8.99 4.77 -13.68
N LEU A 302 8.78 5.18 -12.42
CA LEU A 302 7.73 4.60 -11.60
C LEU A 302 6.35 4.83 -12.19
N LEU A 303 6.06 6.07 -12.64
CA LEU A 303 4.84 6.43 -13.36
C LEU A 303 5.19 7.29 -14.58
N SER A 304 4.44 7.06 -15.66
CA SER A 304 4.36 7.95 -16.81
C SER A 304 2.89 8.36 -16.97
N ALA A 305 2.61 9.65 -17.05
CA ALA A 305 1.24 10.14 -17.13
C ALA A 305 1.10 11.33 -18.06
N GLY A 306 -0.11 11.52 -18.59
CA GLY A 306 -0.45 12.67 -19.39
C GLY A 306 -1.94 12.75 -19.67
N ALA A 307 -2.39 13.90 -20.15
CA ALA A 307 -3.80 14.19 -20.36
C ALA A 307 -4.23 14.02 -21.81
N LEU A 308 -5.43 13.47 -22.00
CA LEU A 308 -6.14 13.39 -23.27
C LEU A 308 -7.50 14.08 -23.18
N ARG A 309 -7.97 14.62 -24.32
CA ARG A 309 -9.32 15.18 -24.48
C ARG A 309 -10.10 14.37 -25.51
N LEU A 310 -11.33 14.03 -25.16
CA LEU A 310 -12.34 13.48 -26.07
C LEU A 310 -13.13 14.66 -26.65
N GLY A 311 -13.03 14.85 -27.97
CA GLY A 311 -13.79 15.85 -28.71
C GLY A 311 -15.25 15.45 -28.87
N LYS A 312 -16.10 16.43 -29.23
CA LYS A 312 -17.51 16.19 -29.57
C LYS A 312 -17.67 15.27 -30.80
N ASP A 313 -16.69 15.27 -31.68
CA ASP A 313 -16.58 14.42 -32.87
C ASP A 313 -16.12 12.97 -32.56
N GLY A 314 -15.99 12.61 -31.27
CA GLY A 314 -15.50 11.31 -30.82
C GLY A 314 -13.98 11.14 -30.93
N ARG A 315 -13.25 12.16 -31.37
CA ARG A 315 -11.79 12.12 -31.53
C ARG A 315 -11.08 12.37 -30.22
N ILE A 316 -9.99 11.66 -29.98
CA ILE A 316 -9.17 11.78 -28.76
C ILE A 316 -7.81 12.39 -29.08
N THR A 317 -7.50 13.54 -28.47
CA THR A 317 -6.28 14.30 -28.69
C THR A 317 -5.46 14.43 -27.41
N ALA A 318 -4.12 14.41 -27.54
CA ALA A 318 -3.24 14.62 -26.40
C ALA A 318 -3.12 16.13 -26.08
N LEU A 319 -3.27 16.49 -24.81
CA LEU A 319 -3.13 17.88 -24.34
C LEU A 319 -1.68 18.28 -24.04
N GLY A 320 -0.72 17.40 -24.32
CA GLY A 320 0.70 17.66 -24.12
C GLY A 320 1.55 16.39 -24.20
N ALA A 321 2.85 16.55 -23.95
CA ALA A 321 3.81 15.45 -23.97
C ALA A 321 3.64 14.46 -22.80
N GLY A 322 2.99 14.88 -21.71
CA GLY A 322 2.93 14.14 -20.45
C GLY A 322 4.21 14.29 -19.64
N GLY A 323 4.26 13.59 -18.52
CA GLY A 323 5.37 13.64 -17.59
C GLY A 323 5.78 12.26 -17.08
N GLN A 324 6.90 12.23 -16.36
CA GLN A 324 7.43 11.01 -15.74
C GLN A 324 7.79 11.25 -14.29
N PHE A 325 7.29 10.40 -13.40
CA PHE A 325 7.68 10.37 -12.01
C PHE A 325 8.77 9.30 -11.80
N ARG A 326 9.97 9.74 -11.45
CA ARG A 326 11.13 8.88 -11.26
C ARG A 326 11.45 8.70 -9.78
N ALA A 327 11.59 7.46 -9.33
CA ALA A 327 11.83 7.12 -7.92
C ALA A 327 13.13 6.32 -7.70
N ALA A 328 14.09 6.40 -8.63
CA ALA A 328 15.29 5.56 -8.62
C ALA A 328 16.08 5.65 -7.29
N GLY A 329 16.26 6.84 -6.72
CA GLY A 329 16.95 7.04 -5.45
C GLY A 329 16.24 6.37 -4.27
N ILE A 330 14.91 6.49 -4.19
CA ILE A 330 14.10 5.85 -3.13
C ILE A 330 14.15 4.33 -3.27
N LEU A 331 13.99 3.82 -4.50
CA LEU A 331 14.05 2.38 -4.77
C LEU A 331 15.44 1.79 -4.44
N ALA A 332 16.51 2.52 -4.73
CA ALA A 332 17.86 2.12 -4.34
C ALA A 332 18.05 2.09 -2.81
N LYS A 333 17.50 3.08 -2.08
CA LYS A 333 17.52 3.11 -0.61
C LYS A 333 16.71 1.96 -0.01
N GLN A 334 15.52 1.67 -0.54
CA GLN A 334 14.72 0.51 -0.14
C GLN A 334 15.48 -0.81 -0.35
N HIS A 335 16.17 -0.94 -1.47
CA HIS A 335 16.99 -2.13 -1.76
C HIS A 335 18.12 -2.28 -0.73
N ARG A 336 18.85 -1.20 -0.40
CA ARG A 336 19.89 -1.24 0.64
C ARG A 336 19.33 -1.63 2.01
N LEU A 337 18.22 -1.03 2.43
CA LEU A 337 17.55 -1.36 3.71
C LEU A 337 17.07 -2.81 3.74
N ARG A 338 16.57 -3.34 2.61
CA ARG A 338 16.19 -4.75 2.50
C ARG A 338 17.39 -5.68 2.71
N ARG A 339 18.51 -5.40 1.99
CA ARG A 339 19.74 -6.18 2.14
C ARG A 339 20.28 -6.14 3.57
N HIS A 340 20.16 -4.98 4.22
CA HIS A 340 20.51 -4.83 5.63
C HIS A 340 19.60 -5.67 6.52
N SER A 341 18.29 -5.59 6.35
CA SER A 341 17.31 -6.42 7.06
C SER A 341 17.58 -7.92 6.90
N GLU A 342 17.89 -8.38 5.68
CA GLU A 342 18.22 -9.79 5.39
C GLU A 342 19.44 -10.27 6.21
N ARG A 343 20.50 -9.43 6.34
CA ARG A 343 21.67 -9.75 7.16
C ARG A 343 21.34 -9.79 8.65
N LEU A 344 20.53 -8.84 9.14
CA LEU A 344 20.09 -8.82 10.54
C LEU A 344 19.28 -10.05 10.90
N HIS A 345 18.34 -10.47 10.02
CA HIS A 345 17.58 -11.70 10.23
C HIS A 345 18.46 -12.93 10.26
N ALA A 346 19.39 -13.08 9.30
CA ALA A 346 20.32 -14.21 9.29
C ALA A 346 21.14 -14.31 10.57
N LYS A 347 21.57 -13.15 11.12
CA LYS A 347 22.31 -13.09 12.39
C LYS A 347 21.41 -13.38 13.59
N ALA A 348 20.18 -12.87 13.61
CA ALA A 348 19.20 -13.18 14.67
C ALA A 348 18.84 -14.67 14.68
N ASP A 349 18.63 -15.27 13.51
CA ASP A 349 18.36 -16.71 13.38
C ASP A 349 19.55 -17.57 13.86
N GLN A 350 20.78 -17.10 13.65
CA GLN A 350 21.99 -17.75 14.20
C GLN A 350 21.99 -17.69 15.73
N TYR A 351 21.73 -16.52 16.32
CA TYR A 351 21.67 -16.39 17.77
C TYR A 351 20.52 -17.17 18.39
N ALA A 352 19.35 -17.21 17.74
CA ALA A 352 18.22 -18.03 18.19
C ALA A 352 18.57 -19.53 18.24
N ARG A 353 19.31 -20.03 17.24
CA ARG A 353 19.80 -21.45 17.24
C ARG A 353 20.78 -21.72 18.36
N LEU A 354 21.71 -20.80 18.63
CA LEU A 354 22.67 -20.94 19.73
C LEU A 354 21.98 -20.93 21.09
N LEU A 355 20.97 -20.09 21.29
CA LEU A 355 20.16 -20.04 22.51
C LEU A 355 19.33 -21.30 22.74
N GLY A 356 18.95 -22.02 21.68
CA GLY A 356 18.23 -23.30 21.79
C GLY A 356 19.08 -24.43 22.38
N GLY A 357 20.42 -24.30 22.36
CA GLY A 357 21.35 -25.28 22.93
C GLY A 357 21.81 -25.01 24.36
N ARG A 358 21.90 -23.74 24.76
CA ARG A 358 22.31 -23.31 26.12
C ARG A 358 21.74 -21.93 26.45
N PRO A 359 21.15 -21.73 27.64
CA PRO A 359 20.73 -20.42 28.10
C PRO A 359 21.98 -19.55 28.39
N ASP A 360 22.19 -18.53 27.57
CA ASP A 360 23.25 -17.53 27.72
C ASP A 360 22.60 -16.14 27.73
N GLU A 361 22.73 -15.43 28.82
CA GLU A 361 22.12 -14.11 29.01
C GLU A 361 22.73 -13.04 28.10
N GLN A 362 24.03 -13.06 27.86
CA GLN A 362 24.67 -12.13 26.93
C GLN A 362 24.20 -12.36 25.50
N LEU A 363 24.06 -13.62 25.10
CA LEU A 363 23.56 -13.96 23.78
C LEU A 363 22.07 -13.57 23.62
N ARG A 364 21.27 -13.72 24.70
CA ARG A 364 19.88 -13.25 24.74
C ARG A 364 19.80 -11.74 24.57
N ALA A 365 20.57 -10.98 25.34
CA ALA A 365 20.66 -9.53 25.22
C ALA A 365 21.06 -9.08 23.79
N LYS A 366 22.06 -9.73 23.19
CA LYS A 366 22.45 -9.48 21.79
C LYS A 366 21.33 -9.79 20.78
N HIS A 367 20.58 -10.88 21.01
CA HIS A 367 19.43 -11.22 20.18
C HIS A 367 18.30 -10.18 20.29
N GLU A 368 18.03 -9.66 21.48
CA GLU A 368 17.03 -8.60 21.70
C GLU A 368 17.43 -7.28 21.02
N VAL A 369 18.71 -6.89 21.08
CA VAL A 369 19.20 -5.72 20.34
C VAL A 369 19.00 -5.89 18.84
N LEU A 370 19.31 -7.07 18.27
CA LEU A 370 19.05 -7.36 16.86
C LEU A 370 17.56 -7.31 16.51
N ALA A 371 16.71 -7.83 17.38
CA ALA A 371 15.26 -7.77 17.20
C ALA A 371 14.76 -6.30 17.20
N GLY A 372 15.35 -5.45 18.04
CA GLY A 372 15.11 -4.00 18.05
C GLY A 372 15.51 -3.33 16.72
N GLU A 373 16.71 -3.63 16.23
CA GLU A 373 17.22 -3.07 14.98
C GLU A 373 16.43 -3.56 13.76
N ILE A 374 15.99 -4.82 13.74
CA ILE A 374 15.11 -5.37 12.70
C ILE A 374 13.79 -4.60 12.65
N ARG A 375 13.18 -4.30 13.81
CA ARG A 375 11.97 -3.47 13.89
C ARG A 375 12.23 -2.07 13.32
N HIS A 376 13.30 -1.40 13.75
CA HIS A 376 13.69 -0.08 13.29
C HIS A 376 13.88 -0.01 11.76
N VAL A 377 14.62 -0.98 11.18
CA VAL A 377 14.82 -1.06 9.72
C VAL A 377 13.50 -1.31 8.99
N SER A 378 12.61 -2.14 9.56
CA SER A 378 11.29 -2.42 8.99
C SER A 378 10.40 -1.18 8.98
N GLU A 379 10.39 -0.40 10.06
CA GLU A 379 9.67 0.87 10.16
C GLU A 379 10.20 1.92 9.17
N ARG A 380 11.53 2.05 9.07
CA ARG A 380 12.16 2.93 8.07
C ARG A 380 11.73 2.58 6.65
N ARG A 381 11.67 1.28 6.33
CA ARG A 381 11.19 0.81 5.02
C ARG A 381 9.72 1.12 4.81
N ALA A 382 8.89 0.91 5.83
CA ALA A 382 7.46 1.22 5.79
C ALA A 382 7.22 2.72 5.56
N ASN A 383 7.93 3.57 6.29
CA ASN A 383 7.85 5.03 6.16
C ASN A 383 8.31 5.50 4.77
N LEU A 384 9.36 4.91 4.22
CA LEU A 384 9.83 5.20 2.86
C LEU A 384 8.78 4.80 1.79
N ASN A 385 8.14 3.64 1.97
CA ASN A 385 7.06 3.18 1.10
C ASN A 385 5.85 4.11 1.16
N ASP A 386 5.49 4.59 2.34
CA ASP A 386 4.38 5.53 2.50
C ASP A 386 4.69 6.90 1.90
N ALA A 387 5.91 7.42 2.11
CA ALA A 387 6.34 8.66 1.50
C ALA A 387 6.35 8.58 -0.04
N LEU A 388 6.85 7.47 -0.60
CA LEU A 388 6.81 7.21 -2.05
C LEU A 388 5.38 7.17 -2.57
N ALA A 389 4.49 6.49 -1.85
CA ALA A 389 3.10 6.35 -2.28
C ALA A 389 2.36 7.70 -2.29
N TRP A 390 2.57 8.53 -1.27
CA TRP A 390 2.00 9.87 -1.22
C TRP A 390 2.56 10.79 -2.31
N ALA A 391 3.89 10.81 -2.51
CA ALA A 391 4.52 11.67 -3.51
C ALA A 391 4.09 11.30 -4.93
N ALA A 392 4.03 10.01 -5.27
CA ALA A 392 3.61 9.53 -6.59
C ALA A 392 2.11 9.81 -6.84
N ALA A 393 1.27 9.59 -5.83
CA ALA A 393 -0.16 9.88 -5.92
C ALA A 393 -0.43 11.38 -6.07
N ARG A 394 0.24 12.22 -5.27
CA ARG A 394 0.13 13.69 -5.35
C ARG A 394 0.53 14.17 -6.74
N TRP A 395 1.70 13.77 -7.22
CA TRP A 395 2.16 14.12 -8.56
C TRP A 395 1.13 13.80 -9.65
N THR A 396 0.49 12.63 -9.58
CA THR A 396 -0.52 12.23 -10.58
C THR A 396 -1.80 13.06 -10.48
N VAL A 397 -2.27 13.32 -9.27
CA VAL A 397 -3.48 14.13 -9.05
C VAL A 397 -3.24 15.58 -9.46
N ASP A 398 -2.05 16.14 -9.19
CA ASP A 398 -1.67 17.48 -9.63
C ASP A 398 -1.66 17.61 -11.16
N GLN A 399 -1.21 16.55 -11.89
CA GLN A 399 -1.35 16.50 -13.36
C GLN A 399 -2.82 16.53 -13.81
N ALA A 400 -3.71 15.84 -13.08
CA ALA A 400 -5.13 15.83 -13.41
C ALA A 400 -5.79 17.19 -13.13
N ILE A 401 -5.45 17.84 -12.02
CA ILE A 401 -5.92 19.18 -11.66
C ILE A 401 -5.46 20.20 -12.73
N ALA A 402 -4.16 20.19 -13.06
CA ALA A 402 -3.58 21.10 -14.05
C ALA A 402 -4.22 20.94 -15.45
N ALA A 403 -4.58 19.72 -15.83
CA ALA A 403 -5.27 19.43 -17.09
C ALA A 403 -6.80 19.65 -17.03
N ARG A 404 -7.35 20.01 -15.85
CA ARG A 404 -8.81 20.03 -15.59
C ARG A 404 -9.48 18.69 -15.94
N ALA A 405 -8.78 17.58 -15.69
CA ALA A 405 -9.30 16.25 -15.94
C ALA A 405 -10.27 15.85 -14.82
N THR A 406 -11.36 15.20 -15.20
CA THR A 406 -12.38 14.70 -14.27
C THR A 406 -12.20 13.23 -13.93
N VAL A 407 -11.22 12.57 -14.57
CA VAL A 407 -10.91 11.15 -14.35
C VAL A 407 -9.41 10.85 -14.54
N ILE A 408 -8.92 9.91 -13.74
CA ILE A 408 -7.59 9.30 -13.89
C ILE A 408 -7.80 7.82 -14.22
N TYR A 409 -7.27 7.37 -15.36
CA TYR A 409 -7.29 5.97 -15.76
C TYR A 409 -5.94 5.30 -15.48
N LEU A 410 -5.99 4.15 -14.81
CA LEU A 410 -4.84 3.33 -14.42
C LEU A 410 -4.96 1.93 -15.00
N GLU A 411 -3.85 1.28 -15.27
CA GLU A 411 -3.86 -0.14 -15.61
C GLU A 411 -4.32 -1.02 -14.44
N ASP A 412 -5.17 -2.00 -14.72
CA ASP A 412 -5.49 -3.08 -13.77
C ASP A 412 -4.37 -4.12 -13.77
N LEU A 413 -3.47 -4.00 -12.80
CA LEU A 413 -2.34 -4.91 -12.63
C LEU A 413 -2.51 -5.88 -11.46
N ARG A 414 -3.75 -6.12 -10.97
CA ARG A 414 -4.02 -7.01 -9.84
C ARG A 414 -3.60 -8.45 -10.13
N SER A 415 -3.75 -8.90 -11.36
CA SER A 415 -3.32 -10.23 -11.82
C SER A 415 -1.84 -10.33 -12.16
N MET A 416 -1.10 -9.21 -12.20
CA MET A 416 0.31 -9.23 -12.56
C MET A 416 1.18 -9.71 -11.39
N GLU A 417 1.78 -10.88 -11.55
CA GLU A 417 2.69 -11.45 -10.58
C GLU A 417 4.14 -11.04 -10.84
N ALA A 418 4.89 -10.80 -9.76
CA ALA A 418 6.32 -10.61 -9.80
C ALA A 418 7.04 -11.99 -9.85
N LYS A 419 6.72 -12.82 -10.86
CA LYS A 419 7.18 -14.20 -10.98
C LYS A 419 7.78 -14.48 -12.36
N GLY A 420 8.80 -15.32 -12.42
CA GLY A 420 9.37 -15.78 -13.70
C GLY A 420 10.26 -14.78 -14.45
N MET A 421 10.45 -13.57 -13.92
CA MET A 421 11.24 -12.50 -14.60
C MET A 421 12.65 -12.33 -14.03
N GLY A 422 13.11 -13.27 -13.19
CA GLY A 422 14.38 -13.20 -12.46
C GLY A 422 14.28 -12.42 -11.14
N ALA A 423 15.15 -12.74 -10.18
CA ALA A 423 15.10 -12.23 -8.81
C ALA A 423 15.13 -10.69 -8.73
N THR A 424 15.98 -10.04 -9.52
CA THR A 424 16.11 -8.57 -9.50
C THR A 424 14.84 -7.88 -9.99
N ARG A 425 14.24 -8.34 -11.08
CA ARG A 425 13.03 -7.74 -11.66
C ARG A 425 11.81 -7.98 -10.77
N ASN A 426 11.66 -9.19 -10.25
CA ASN A 426 10.60 -9.52 -9.31
C ASN A 426 10.68 -8.67 -8.04
N THR A 427 11.90 -8.46 -7.51
CA THR A 427 12.13 -7.56 -6.38
C THR A 427 11.74 -6.12 -6.69
N ARG A 428 12.14 -5.58 -7.85
CA ARG A 428 11.75 -4.22 -8.26
C ARG A 428 10.25 -4.06 -8.38
N LEU A 429 9.55 -5.02 -8.96
CA LEU A 429 8.09 -5.02 -9.05
C LEU A 429 7.42 -5.01 -7.67
N SER A 430 7.90 -5.81 -6.73
CA SER A 430 7.35 -5.87 -5.38
C SER A 430 7.59 -4.59 -4.56
N GLN A 431 8.67 -3.85 -4.85
CA GLN A 431 9.02 -2.60 -4.18
C GLN A 431 8.23 -1.37 -4.65
N GLN A 432 7.49 -1.46 -5.75
CA GLN A 432 6.79 -0.31 -6.34
C GLN A 432 5.58 0.17 -5.54
N VAL A 433 5.14 -0.56 -4.52
CA VAL A 433 3.99 -0.22 -3.64
C VAL A 433 2.73 0.23 -4.39
N ARG A 434 2.48 -0.33 -5.59
CA ARG A 434 1.42 0.08 -6.51
C ARG A 434 0.04 0.19 -5.87
N GLY A 435 -0.34 -0.80 -5.05
CA GLY A 435 -1.61 -0.76 -4.32
C GLY A 435 -1.72 0.47 -3.43
N LYS A 436 -0.68 0.77 -2.64
CA LYS A 436 -0.64 1.96 -1.79
C LYS A 436 -0.73 3.26 -2.60
N ILE A 437 -0.02 3.35 -3.73
CA ILE A 437 -0.09 4.54 -4.61
C ILE A 437 -1.51 4.72 -5.14
N THR A 438 -2.14 3.66 -5.62
CA THR A 438 -3.52 3.71 -6.13
C THR A 438 -4.50 4.16 -5.04
N ASP A 439 -4.37 3.64 -3.81
CA ASP A 439 -5.24 4.02 -2.68
C ASP A 439 -5.04 5.48 -2.28
N ARG A 440 -3.76 5.95 -2.24
CA ARG A 440 -3.46 7.37 -1.97
C ARG A 440 -3.94 8.29 -3.09
N MET A 441 -3.86 7.82 -4.35
CA MET A 441 -4.38 8.55 -5.50
C MET A 441 -5.90 8.70 -5.42
N ARG A 442 -6.65 7.62 -5.11
CA ARG A 442 -8.09 7.68 -4.85
C ARG A 442 -8.41 8.64 -3.71
N HIS A 443 -7.59 8.60 -2.65
CA HIS A 443 -7.74 9.49 -1.52
C HIS A 443 -7.60 10.97 -1.92
N LEU A 444 -6.57 11.34 -2.63
CA LEU A 444 -6.33 12.72 -3.05
C LEU A 444 -7.30 13.19 -4.15
N ALA A 445 -7.57 12.34 -5.14
CA ALA A 445 -8.45 12.66 -6.26
C ALA A 445 -9.90 12.93 -5.80
N ALA A 446 -10.37 12.21 -4.77
CA ALA A 446 -11.71 12.40 -4.23
C ALA A 446 -11.93 13.79 -3.63
N GLU A 447 -10.88 14.47 -3.11
CA GLU A 447 -10.97 15.87 -2.63
C GLU A 447 -11.39 16.84 -3.74
N HIS A 448 -11.10 16.49 -4.98
CA HIS A 448 -11.34 17.30 -6.16
C HIS A 448 -12.47 16.75 -7.06
N GLY A 449 -13.23 15.74 -6.59
CA GLY A 449 -14.25 15.10 -7.39
C GLY A 449 -13.72 14.35 -8.62
N ILE A 450 -12.43 14.02 -8.65
CA ILE A 450 -11.77 13.31 -9.75
C ILE A 450 -11.97 11.81 -9.56
N ALA A 451 -12.55 11.13 -10.56
CA ALA A 451 -12.68 9.68 -10.55
C ALA A 451 -11.33 8.98 -10.76
N VAL A 452 -11.12 7.85 -10.10
CA VAL A 452 -9.95 6.98 -10.33
C VAL A 452 -10.44 5.61 -10.78
N VAL A 453 -10.22 5.29 -12.05
CA VAL A 453 -10.77 4.11 -12.71
C VAL A 453 -9.66 3.21 -13.23
N THR A 454 -9.73 1.91 -12.95
CA THR A 454 -8.79 0.93 -13.52
C THR A 454 -9.30 0.37 -14.83
N VAL A 455 -8.41 0.19 -15.82
CA VAL A 455 -8.71 -0.38 -17.14
C VAL A 455 -7.84 -1.61 -17.41
N PRO A 456 -8.26 -2.55 -18.27
CA PRO A 456 -7.46 -3.71 -18.64
C PRO A 456 -6.09 -3.31 -19.20
N ALA A 457 -5.02 -3.91 -18.67
CA ALA A 457 -3.63 -3.62 -19.05
C ALA A 457 -3.17 -4.30 -20.35
N ARG A 458 -3.97 -5.24 -20.90
CA ARG A 458 -3.57 -6.01 -22.08
C ARG A 458 -3.29 -5.08 -23.26
N ASN A 459 -2.11 -5.24 -23.88
CA ASN A 459 -1.67 -4.54 -25.10
C ASN A 459 -1.50 -3.00 -24.99
N THR A 460 -1.61 -2.39 -23.82
CA THR A 460 -1.44 -0.93 -23.63
C THR A 460 -0.07 -0.42 -24.08
N SER A 461 0.99 -1.22 -23.92
CA SER A 461 2.36 -0.89 -24.31
C SER A 461 2.86 -1.61 -25.56
N LYS A 462 2.03 -2.44 -26.20
CA LYS A 462 2.39 -3.22 -27.39
C LYS A 462 1.79 -2.70 -28.68
N HIS A 463 0.71 -1.92 -28.58
CA HIS A 463 0.00 -1.39 -29.73
C HIS A 463 0.17 0.12 -29.81
N CYS A 464 0.18 0.62 -31.03
CA CYS A 464 0.31 2.05 -31.33
C CYS A 464 -0.79 2.87 -30.63
N PRO A 465 -0.46 4.00 -29.98
CA PRO A 465 -1.47 4.84 -29.35
C PRO A 465 -2.41 5.52 -30.36
N GLN A 466 -2.08 5.55 -31.64
CA GLN A 466 -2.87 6.21 -32.67
C GLN A 466 -3.71 5.23 -33.51
N CYS A 467 -3.08 4.20 -34.10
CA CYS A 467 -3.75 3.30 -35.04
C CYS A 467 -3.92 1.85 -34.55
N LEU A 468 -3.48 1.54 -33.34
CA LEU A 468 -3.53 0.21 -32.73
C LEU A 468 -2.72 -0.89 -33.44
N ALA A 469 -1.97 -0.58 -34.48
CA ALA A 469 -1.05 -1.55 -35.09
C ALA A 469 0.01 -2.00 -34.08
N PRO A 470 0.50 -3.25 -34.17
CA PRO A 470 1.57 -3.72 -33.32
C PRO A 470 2.85 -2.86 -33.47
N LEU A 471 3.41 -2.47 -32.31
CA LEU A 471 4.64 -1.68 -32.25
C LEU A 471 5.87 -2.56 -32.37
N GLN A 472 6.86 -2.09 -33.11
CA GLN A 472 8.21 -2.61 -33.08
C GLN A 472 9.05 -1.86 -32.04
N HIS A 473 9.85 -2.57 -31.29
CA HIS A 473 10.73 -1.99 -30.27
C HIS A 473 12.19 -2.02 -30.76
N ARG A 474 12.83 -0.89 -30.83
CA ARG A 474 14.24 -0.74 -31.22
C ARG A 474 14.90 0.44 -30.53
N LYS A 475 16.19 0.60 -30.72
CA LYS A 475 16.90 1.77 -30.18
C LYS A 475 16.37 3.05 -30.85
N ALA A 476 16.31 4.15 -30.08
CA ALA A 476 15.94 5.45 -30.64
C ALA A 476 16.99 5.90 -31.66
N PRO A 477 16.58 6.41 -32.82
CA PRO A 477 17.54 6.84 -33.87
C PRO A 477 18.50 7.93 -33.38
N ASP A 478 17.98 8.90 -32.62
CA ASP A 478 18.70 10.06 -32.08
C ASP A 478 19.38 9.77 -30.72
N ARG A 479 19.12 8.60 -30.11
CA ARG A 479 19.64 8.21 -28.80
C ARG A 479 20.07 6.74 -28.81
N PRO A 480 21.23 6.42 -29.41
CA PRO A 480 21.68 5.04 -29.59
C PRO A 480 21.93 4.29 -28.30
N THR A 481 22.12 5.01 -27.16
CA THR A 481 22.25 4.43 -25.82
C THR A 481 20.91 4.07 -25.18
N THR A 482 19.76 4.50 -25.75
CA THR A 482 18.45 4.13 -25.25
C THR A 482 18.19 2.64 -25.49
N PRO A 483 17.80 1.87 -24.44
CA PRO A 483 17.51 0.46 -24.61
C PRO A 483 16.45 0.20 -25.68
N GLY A 484 16.65 -0.81 -26.52
CA GLY A 484 15.74 -1.10 -27.64
C GLY A 484 14.31 -1.41 -27.27
N TRP A 485 14.06 -1.82 -26.00
CA TRP A 485 12.71 -2.02 -25.48
C TRP A 485 12.00 -0.70 -25.06
N LYS A 486 12.75 0.40 -24.97
CA LYS A 486 12.23 1.70 -24.47
C LYS A 486 11.65 2.55 -25.60
N TRP A 487 12.15 2.43 -26.84
CA TRP A 487 11.64 3.13 -27.99
C TRP A 487 10.71 2.23 -28.81
N ALA A 488 9.59 2.77 -29.23
CA ALA A 488 8.57 2.05 -29.97
C ALA A 488 8.29 2.78 -31.30
N ILE A 489 8.14 2.01 -32.37
CA ILE A 489 7.88 2.51 -33.73
C ILE A 489 6.67 1.76 -34.26
N CYS A 490 5.70 2.49 -34.74
CA CYS A 490 4.61 1.96 -35.54
C CYS A 490 5.11 1.86 -37.03
N PRO A 491 5.10 0.68 -37.65
CA PRO A 491 5.59 0.54 -39.00
C PRO A 491 4.73 1.34 -40.00
N ASN A 492 5.33 1.91 -41.04
CA ASN A 492 4.60 2.63 -42.07
C ASN A 492 3.73 1.67 -42.91
N THR A 493 4.20 0.44 -43.11
CA THR A 493 3.43 -0.61 -43.77
C THR A 493 2.49 -1.27 -42.78
N GLY A 494 1.18 -1.00 -42.86
CA GLY A 494 0.16 -1.49 -41.98
C GLY A 494 0.03 -0.73 -40.66
N GLY A 495 0.66 0.45 -40.52
CA GLY A 495 0.56 1.35 -39.37
C GLY A 495 0.62 2.83 -39.81
N CYS A 496 0.76 3.74 -38.82
CA CYS A 496 0.70 5.20 -39.06
C CYS A 496 2.07 5.91 -38.96
N GLY A 497 3.16 5.19 -38.82
CA GLY A 497 4.50 5.78 -38.68
C GLY A 497 4.81 6.42 -37.31
N TRP A 498 3.89 6.35 -36.31
CA TRP A 498 4.14 6.90 -34.99
C TRP A 498 5.40 6.31 -34.37
N GLN A 499 6.20 7.15 -33.71
CA GLN A 499 7.36 6.70 -32.97
C GLN A 499 7.53 7.51 -31.68
N GLY A 500 8.11 6.90 -30.66
CA GLY A 500 8.34 7.57 -29.38
C GLY A 500 8.71 6.63 -28.24
N ASP A 501 8.87 7.23 -27.07
CA ASP A 501 9.05 6.47 -25.83
C ASP A 501 7.82 5.57 -25.59
N ARG A 502 8.07 4.29 -25.35
CA ARG A 502 7.03 3.28 -25.14
C ARG A 502 6.08 3.66 -24.00
N ASP A 503 6.62 4.19 -22.89
CA ASP A 503 5.82 4.55 -21.72
C ASP A 503 4.93 5.78 -22.04
N HIS A 504 5.37 6.66 -22.96
CA HIS A 504 4.54 7.76 -23.48
C HIS A 504 3.41 7.25 -24.40
N GLY A 505 3.64 6.18 -25.15
CA GLY A 505 2.57 5.51 -25.90
C GLY A 505 1.56 4.84 -24.97
N ALA A 506 2.04 4.22 -23.90
CA ALA A 506 1.22 3.44 -22.98
C ALA A 506 0.20 4.30 -22.21
N TRP A 507 0.59 5.43 -21.60
CA TRP A 507 -0.37 6.27 -20.88
C TRP A 507 -1.45 6.87 -21.81
N ARG A 508 -1.10 7.17 -23.07
CA ARG A 508 -2.08 7.60 -24.07
C ARG A 508 -3.11 6.52 -24.37
N ARG A 509 -2.64 5.28 -24.56
CA ARG A 509 -3.52 4.12 -24.75
C ARG A 509 -4.44 3.89 -23.56
N ILE A 510 -3.93 4.00 -22.34
CA ILE A 510 -4.69 3.82 -21.11
C ILE A 510 -5.81 4.86 -20.99
N ALA A 511 -5.50 6.15 -21.22
CA ALA A 511 -6.49 7.21 -21.19
C ALA A 511 -7.52 7.09 -22.33
N ALA A 512 -7.08 6.80 -23.57
CA ALA A 512 -7.97 6.60 -24.71
C ALA A 512 -8.93 5.43 -24.46
N ARG A 513 -8.41 4.28 -24.00
CA ARG A 513 -9.22 3.12 -23.60
C ARG A 513 -10.27 3.48 -22.57
N GLY A 514 -9.89 4.23 -21.54
CA GLY A 514 -10.81 4.69 -20.50
C GLY A 514 -11.91 5.58 -21.05
N LEU A 515 -11.57 6.59 -21.84
CA LEU A 515 -12.54 7.53 -22.45
C LEU A 515 -13.49 6.81 -23.40
N THR A 516 -12.99 5.91 -24.25
CA THR A 516 -13.81 5.16 -25.21
C THR A 516 -14.80 4.21 -24.51
N HIS A 517 -14.39 3.60 -23.40
CA HIS A 517 -15.19 2.59 -22.72
C HIS A 517 -15.80 3.05 -21.39
N GLN A 518 -15.84 4.37 -21.12
CA GLN A 518 -16.29 4.90 -19.83
C GLN A 518 -17.72 4.48 -19.45
N ALA A 519 -18.61 4.26 -20.43
CA ALA A 519 -19.98 3.79 -20.19
C ALA A 519 -20.02 2.40 -19.51
N LYS A 520 -18.95 1.58 -19.64
CA LYS A 520 -18.80 0.27 -19.01
C LYS A 520 -18.19 0.34 -17.60
N THR A 521 -18.03 1.55 -17.02
CA THR A 521 -17.47 1.72 -15.68
C THR A 521 -18.40 1.12 -14.64
N VAL A 522 -17.89 0.18 -13.85
CA VAL A 522 -18.56 -0.43 -12.72
C VAL A 522 -17.91 -0.01 -11.41
N THR A 523 -18.74 0.19 -10.38
CA THR A 523 -18.26 0.52 -9.03
C THR A 523 -18.38 -0.72 -8.15
N ASN A 524 -17.32 -1.06 -7.47
CA ASN A 524 -17.32 -2.12 -6.47
C ASN A 524 -18.11 -1.63 -5.23
N LYS A 525 -19.19 -2.34 -4.87
CA LYS A 525 -20.07 -1.96 -3.76
C LYS A 525 -19.37 -1.97 -2.40
N THR A 526 -18.33 -2.80 -2.23
CA THR A 526 -17.65 -2.98 -0.94
C THR A 526 -16.65 -1.86 -0.63
N ASN A 527 -15.91 -1.37 -1.64
CA ASN A 527 -14.81 -0.42 -1.44
C ASN A 527 -14.88 0.83 -2.32
N GLY A 528 -15.97 1.01 -3.08
CA GLY A 528 -16.16 2.16 -3.96
C GLY A 528 -15.21 2.25 -5.16
N ALA A 529 -14.33 1.26 -5.37
CA ALA A 529 -13.38 1.29 -6.46
C ALA A 529 -14.06 1.16 -7.83
N MET A 530 -13.70 2.04 -8.76
CA MET A 530 -14.23 2.03 -10.13
C MET A 530 -13.29 1.29 -11.08
N ALA A 531 -13.87 0.52 -12.00
CA ALA A 531 -13.12 -0.25 -13.00
C ALA A 531 -13.92 -0.45 -14.29
N ILE A 532 -13.22 -0.47 -15.41
CA ILE A 532 -13.70 -0.99 -16.68
C ILE A 532 -13.13 -2.39 -16.83
N ARG A 533 -13.98 -3.43 -16.95
CA ARG A 533 -13.54 -4.83 -16.97
C ARG A 533 -13.33 -5.39 -18.36
N THR A 534 -14.15 -4.96 -19.32
CA THR A 534 -14.13 -5.44 -20.69
C THR A 534 -13.95 -4.28 -21.66
N VAL A 535 -13.06 -4.48 -22.63
CA VAL A 535 -12.77 -3.53 -23.71
C VAL A 535 -12.91 -4.24 -25.06
N VAL A 536 -13.22 -3.49 -26.08
CA VAL A 536 -13.27 -3.94 -27.47
C VAL A 536 -12.26 -3.13 -28.26
N ASP A 537 -11.16 -3.75 -28.67
CA ASP A 537 -10.03 -3.06 -29.30
C ASP A 537 -10.44 -2.33 -30.62
N GLU A 538 -11.43 -2.84 -31.33
CA GLU A 538 -11.97 -2.23 -32.56
C GLU A 538 -12.60 -0.85 -32.33
N LEU A 539 -13.31 -0.65 -31.21
CA LEU A 539 -13.89 0.65 -30.82
C LEU A 539 -12.82 1.68 -30.50
N GLU A 540 -11.67 1.22 -29.96
CA GLU A 540 -10.55 2.10 -29.65
C GLU A 540 -9.86 2.61 -30.94
N ALA A 541 -9.84 1.82 -32.01
CA ALA A 541 -9.21 2.17 -33.29
C ALA A 541 -9.86 3.37 -33.99
N GLY A 542 -11.19 3.56 -33.78
CA GLY A 542 -11.93 4.69 -34.34
C GLY A 542 -11.84 5.98 -33.54
N ALA A 543 -11.46 5.89 -32.27
CA ALA A 543 -11.49 7.01 -31.33
C ALA A 543 -10.20 7.83 -31.28
N VAL A 544 -9.05 7.24 -31.57
CA VAL A 544 -7.74 7.93 -31.50
C VAL A 544 -7.43 8.58 -32.83
N VAL A 545 -7.31 9.89 -32.85
CA VAL A 545 -7.02 10.65 -34.06
C VAL A 545 -5.55 10.58 -34.39
N THR A 546 -5.27 10.15 -35.61
CA THR A 546 -4.06 10.53 -36.34
C THR A 546 -4.14 12.00 -36.74
N PRO A 547 -3.08 12.81 -36.58
CA PRO A 547 -2.97 14.04 -37.35
C PRO A 547 -3.09 13.64 -38.81
N SER A 548 -4.02 14.28 -39.55
CA SER A 548 -4.32 13.98 -40.94
C SER A 548 -3.05 14.05 -41.80
N THR A 549 -2.53 12.91 -42.19
CA THR A 549 -1.73 12.78 -43.38
C THR A 549 -2.52 11.87 -44.32
N SER A 550 -3.15 12.53 -45.30
CA SER A 550 -3.66 12.02 -46.56
C SER A 550 -4.30 10.62 -46.61
N ASN A 551 -5.55 10.61 -46.98
CA ASN A 551 -6.31 9.58 -47.67
C ASN A 551 -5.49 8.36 -48.14
N ALA A 552 -5.41 7.35 -47.29
CA ALA A 552 -5.18 5.98 -47.75
C ALA A 552 -6.52 5.27 -47.71
N SER A 553 -7.08 5.04 -48.87
CA SER A 553 -8.32 4.33 -49.13
C SER A 553 -8.44 3.06 -48.27
N ARG A 554 -9.52 2.96 -47.53
CA ARG A 554 -10.01 1.69 -46.99
C ARG A 554 -10.14 0.69 -48.12
N ARG A 555 -9.19 -0.20 -48.28
CA ARG A 555 -9.40 -1.42 -49.05
C ARG A 555 -10.24 -2.36 -48.21
N ASP A 556 -11.46 -2.57 -48.68
CA ASP A 556 -12.34 -3.65 -48.31
C ASP A 556 -11.57 -4.98 -48.28
N ARG A 557 -11.39 -5.56 -47.14
CA ARG A 557 -11.02 -6.98 -47.02
C ARG A 557 -12.30 -7.80 -47.10
N SER A 558 -12.75 -8.04 -48.34
CA SER A 558 -13.67 -9.12 -48.62
C SER A 558 -13.08 -10.43 -48.12
N LYS A 559 -13.89 -11.17 -47.39
CA LYS A 559 -13.64 -12.55 -46.95
C LYS A 559 -13.45 -13.42 -48.20
N THR A 560 -12.22 -13.71 -48.58
CA THR A 560 -11.89 -14.86 -49.41
C THR A 560 -11.12 -15.84 -48.53
N GLY A 561 -11.76 -16.96 -48.27
CA GLY A 561 -11.15 -18.08 -47.57
C GLY A 561 -9.98 -18.61 -48.39
N LEU A 562 -8.80 -18.52 -47.84
CA LEU A 562 -7.63 -19.29 -48.22
C LEU A 562 -7.20 -20.11 -47.02
N THR A 563 -7.59 -21.35 -47.10
CA THR A 563 -7.02 -22.45 -46.28
C THR A 563 -5.51 -22.45 -46.47
N ARG A 564 -4.78 -22.10 -45.44
CA ARG A 564 -3.33 -22.25 -45.37
C ARG A 564 -2.98 -23.73 -45.26
N PRO A 565 -2.06 -24.27 -46.08
CA PRO A 565 -1.56 -25.62 -45.92
C PRO A 565 -0.87 -25.75 -44.55
N ARG A 566 -1.23 -26.77 -43.84
CA ARG A 566 -0.63 -27.18 -42.59
C ARG A 566 0.78 -27.70 -42.89
N THR A 567 1.81 -26.87 -42.70
CA THR A 567 3.20 -27.36 -42.69
C THR A 567 3.40 -28.15 -41.40
N SER A 568 3.71 -29.41 -41.60
CA SER A 568 4.05 -30.41 -40.61
C SER A 568 5.22 -29.91 -39.72
N ARG A 569 5.00 -29.91 -38.45
CA ARG A 569 5.98 -29.70 -37.37
C ARG A 569 7.04 -30.83 -37.47
N PRO A 570 8.36 -30.53 -37.48
CA PRO A 570 9.37 -31.55 -37.36
C PRO A 570 9.25 -32.26 -36.01
N ALA A 571 9.32 -33.56 -36.02
CA ALA A 571 9.31 -34.42 -34.84
C ALA A 571 10.52 -34.14 -33.94
N PRO A 572 10.41 -34.33 -32.61
CA PRO A 572 11.54 -34.15 -31.71
C PRO A 572 12.62 -35.21 -32.00
N ARG A 573 13.84 -34.72 -32.23
CA ARG A 573 15.02 -35.61 -32.37
C ARG A 573 15.19 -36.45 -31.13
N ARG A 574 15.08 -37.77 -31.29
CA ARG A 574 15.53 -38.78 -30.33
C ARG A 574 17.02 -38.56 -30.09
N ARG A 575 17.41 -38.48 -28.82
CA ARG A 575 18.81 -38.59 -28.41
C ARG A 575 19.32 -39.97 -28.83
N GLY A 576 20.21 -39.99 -29.79
CA GLY A 576 20.96 -41.16 -30.24
C GLY A 576 22.13 -41.47 -29.30
N ALA A 577 22.52 -42.70 -29.35
CA ALA A 577 23.46 -43.47 -28.56
C ALA A 577 24.90 -42.87 -28.53
N PRO A 578 25.76 -43.38 -27.63
CA PRO A 578 27.08 -42.81 -27.34
C PRO A 578 28.08 -43.05 -28.45
N SER A 579 28.87 -42.05 -28.78
CA SER A 579 30.01 -42.12 -29.69
C SER A 579 31.22 -42.79 -29.04
N PRO A 580 32.05 -43.49 -29.82
CA PRO A 580 33.08 -44.36 -29.31
C PRO A 580 34.34 -43.57 -28.88
N THR A 581 35.02 -44.15 -27.91
CA THR A 581 36.35 -43.85 -27.38
C THR A 581 37.40 -43.52 -28.45
N ARG A 582 38.11 -42.41 -28.26
CA ARG A 582 39.37 -42.11 -28.94
C ARG A 582 40.57 -42.49 -28.06
N PRO A 583 41.66 -43.02 -28.66
CA PRO A 583 42.78 -43.55 -27.91
C PRO A 583 43.78 -42.47 -27.42
N HIS A 584 44.49 -42.84 -26.37
CA HIS A 584 45.61 -42.09 -25.79
C HIS A 584 46.70 -41.75 -26.81
N GLY A 585 47.17 -40.48 -26.78
CA GLY A 585 48.35 -40.01 -27.50
C GLY A 585 49.02 -38.85 -26.79
N GLN A 586 50.12 -39.16 -26.17
CA GLN A 586 51.35 -38.41 -25.91
C GLN A 586 51.35 -36.99 -25.30
N ALA A 587 52.12 -36.91 -24.25
CA ALA A 587 52.60 -35.75 -23.53
C ALA A 587 53.31 -34.71 -24.39
N GLY A 588 52.92 -33.45 -24.29
CA GLY A 588 53.62 -32.27 -24.81
C GLY A 588 53.85 -31.25 -23.72
N LYS A 589 55.11 -30.88 -23.51
CA LYS A 589 55.70 -30.03 -22.50
C LYS A 589 55.06 -28.66 -22.32
N ARG A 590 54.93 -28.21 -21.08
CA ARG A 590 54.73 -26.82 -20.69
C ARG A 590 55.93 -25.96 -21.07
N PRO A 591 55.74 -24.69 -21.41
CA PRO A 591 56.70 -23.64 -21.12
C PRO A 591 56.28 -22.85 -19.88
N GLU A 592 57.26 -22.64 -19.01
CA GLU A 592 57.24 -21.71 -17.90
C GLU A 592 57.25 -20.26 -18.41
N GLY A 593 56.52 -19.39 -17.74
CA GLY A 593 56.55 -17.98 -18.06
C GLY A 593 55.84 -17.09 -17.03
N HIS A 594 56.64 -16.59 -16.10
CA HIS A 594 56.55 -15.31 -15.38
C HIS A 594 55.30 -14.96 -14.55
N ALA A 595 55.54 -14.97 -13.22
CA ALA A 595 54.73 -14.27 -12.22
C ALA A 595 54.87 -12.73 -12.33
N PRO A 596 53.81 -11.98 -12.07
CA PRO A 596 53.92 -10.54 -11.81
C PRO A 596 54.05 -10.28 -10.31
N THR A 597 55.03 -9.47 -10.04
CA THR A 597 55.50 -8.93 -8.77
C THR A 597 54.44 -8.21 -7.96
N ASP A 598 54.42 -8.55 -6.66
CA ASP A 598 53.77 -7.80 -5.56
C ASP A 598 54.21 -6.34 -5.51
N ARG A 599 53.29 -5.41 -5.53
CA ARG A 599 53.43 -4.03 -5.07
C ARG A 599 52.86 -3.91 -3.66
N LYS A 600 53.72 -3.96 -2.67
CA LYS A 600 53.47 -3.61 -1.28
C LYS A 600 53.26 -2.10 -1.16
N LEU A 601 52.18 -1.68 -0.54
CA LEU A 601 51.97 -0.34 0.02
C LEU A 601 52.37 -0.35 1.51
N PRO A 602 52.93 0.74 2.04
CA PRO A 602 53.57 0.73 3.36
C PRO A 602 52.58 0.79 4.51
N ARG A 603 52.83 -0.01 5.53
CA ARG A 603 52.20 0.02 6.86
C ARG A 603 52.70 1.26 7.63
N ALA A 604 51.80 2.09 8.14
CA ALA A 604 52.10 3.07 9.17
C ALA A 604 52.15 2.39 10.54
N ALA A 605 53.18 2.76 11.29
CA ALA A 605 53.56 2.18 12.55
C ALA A 605 52.65 2.57 13.71
N HIS A 606 52.28 1.59 14.52
CA HIS A 606 51.74 1.77 15.87
C HIS A 606 52.84 2.27 16.83
N ARG A 607 52.52 3.33 17.58
CA ARG A 607 53.17 3.64 18.85
C ARG A 607 52.21 3.35 19.99
N HIS A 608 52.60 2.40 20.82
CA HIS A 608 52.10 2.21 22.18
C HIS A 608 52.53 3.39 23.05
N GLN A 609 51.62 3.90 23.88
CA GLN A 609 51.95 4.43 25.20
C GLN A 609 50.80 4.12 26.15
N ASP A 610 51.11 3.25 27.12
CA ASP A 610 50.42 3.12 28.39
C ASP A 610 50.54 4.42 29.19
N VAL A 611 49.55 4.78 29.96
CA VAL A 611 49.65 5.25 31.37
C VAL A 611 48.24 5.27 32.00
N ASN A 612 48.16 4.58 33.15
CA ASN A 612 47.13 4.64 34.19
C ASN A 612 46.92 6.08 34.71
N THR A 613 45.71 6.44 35.13
CA THR A 613 45.33 6.72 36.54
C THR A 613 43.95 7.39 36.65
N ILE A 614 43.16 6.83 37.50
CA ILE A 614 42.09 7.30 38.39
C ILE A 614 41.95 8.83 38.53
N SER A 615 40.70 9.37 38.38
CA SER A 615 40.05 10.29 39.33
C SER A 615 38.69 10.74 38.80
N THR A 616 37.59 10.45 39.51
CA THR A 616 36.39 11.26 39.59
C THR A 616 36.70 12.58 40.29
N PRO A 617 36.04 13.73 39.97
CA PRO A 617 34.73 14.05 40.51
C PRO A 617 33.80 14.99 39.71
N THR A 618 32.53 14.94 40.09
CA THR A 618 31.54 16.00 40.34
C THR A 618 31.15 17.00 39.22
N THR A 619 29.83 16.91 38.88
CA THR A 619 28.84 17.98 38.63
C THR A 619 29.25 19.23 37.86
N THR A 620 28.60 19.45 36.73
CA THR A 620 27.73 20.61 36.46
C THR A 620 27.09 20.47 35.08
N GLY A 621 25.82 20.87 35.00
CA GLY A 621 24.94 20.71 33.86
C GLY A 621 25.37 21.49 32.62
N HIS A 622 25.13 20.86 31.48
CA HIS A 622 24.82 21.58 30.25
C HIS A 622 23.85 20.76 29.41
N ARG A 623 22.69 21.36 29.14
CA ARG A 623 21.71 20.90 28.17
C ARG A 623 22.33 20.83 26.78
N PRO A 624 22.14 19.77 26.01
CA PRO A 624 22.23 19.89 24.55
C PRO A 624 20.87 20.30 23.99
N ARG A 625 20.90 21.40 23.28
CA ARG A 625 19.82 21.90 22.42
C ARG A 625 19.45 20.81 21.40
N GLY A 626 18.14 20.49 21.35
CA GLY A 626 17.57 19.66 20.32
C GLY A 626 17.72 20.32 18.95
N ALA A 627 18.51 19.73 18.09
CA ALA A 627 18.50 20.04 16.68
C ALA A 627 17.27 19.40 16.05
N ALA A 628 16.32 20.24 15.66
CA ALA A 628 15.20 19.88 14.80
C ALA A 628 15.77 19.54 13.40
N LEU A 629 15.93 18.27 13.11
CA LEU A 629 16.18 17.78 11.75
C LEU A 629 14.86 17.79 10.97
N GLY A 630 14.46 18.95 10.50
CA GLY A 630 13.57 19.13 9.38
C GLY A 630 14.32 18.80 8.09
N ALA A 631 14.47 17.53 7.77
CA ALA A 631 14.98 17.10 6.48
C ALA A 631 13.84 17.21 5.46
N GLY A 632 13.68 18.41 4.88
CA GLY A 632 12.95 18.59 3.64
C GLY A 632 13.67 17.83 2.52
N PHE A 633 13.14 16.68 2.14
CA PHE A 633 13.61 15.96 0.97
C PHE A 633 13.07 16.65 -0.28
N HIS A 634 13.90 17.47 -0.93
CA HIS A 634 13.68 17.88 -2.32
C HIS A 634 13.82 16.67 -3.23
N LEU A 635 12.70 16.09 -3.62
CA LEU A 635 12.63 15.20 -4.75
C LEU A 635 12.79 16.04 -6.01
N HIS A 636 13.90 15.88 -6.75
CA HIS A 636 14.04 16.47 -8.08
C HIS A 636 12.97 15.89 -9.01
N VAL A 637 11.87 16.60 -9.12
CA VAL A 637 10.84 16.38 -10.14
C VAL A 637 11.30 17.20 -11.35
N HIS A 638 11.88 16.53 -12.36
CA HIS A 638 12.08 17.14 -13.67
C HIS A 638 10.73 17.15 -14.40
N ALA A 639 9.86 18.06 -14.04
CA ALA A 639 8.80 18.54 -14.90
C ALA A 639 9.24 19.92 -15.36
N SER A 640 9.52 20.09 -16.65
CA SER A 640 9.59 21.43 -17.24
C SER A 640 8.20 22.05 -17.10
N PRO A 641 8.05 23.21 -16.45
CA PRO A 641 6.75 23.88 -16.41
C PRO A 641 6.32 24.21 -17.85
N PRO A 642 5.03 24.10 -18.18
CA PRO A 642 4.54 24.58 -19.46
C PRO A 642 4.82 26.10 -19.49
N ARG A 643 5.51 26.57 -20.53
CA ARG A 643 5.59 27.99 -20.83
C ARG A 643 4.17 28.46 -21.13
N TRP A 644 3.61 29.27 -20.27
CA TRP A 644 2.42 30.04 -20.53
C TRP A 644 2.85 31.24 -21.37
N GLU A 645 2.51 31.24 -22.64
CA GLU A 645 2.50 32.46 -23.43
C GLU A 645 1.42 33.36 -22.84
N THR A 646 1.85 34.53 -22.35
CA THR A 646 0.98 35.60 -21.89
C THR A 646 0.11 36.04 -23.05
N ILE A 647 -1.20 35.85 -22.92
CA ILE A 647 -2.20 36.47 -23.80
C ILE A 647 -2.14 37.98 -23.51
N PRO A 648 -1.93 38.86 -24.54
CA PRO A 648 -1.95 40.28 -24.32
C PRO A 648 -3.35 40.71 -23.89
N GLU A 649 -3.41 41.47 -22.81
CA GLU A 649 -4.63 42.15 -22.35
C GLU A 649 -5.10 43.16 -23.42
N THR A 650 -6.31 42.98 -23.88
CA THR A 650 -7.00 43.99 -24.69
C THR A 650 -7.33 45.19 -23.79
N PRO A 651 -7.07 46.44 -24.21
CA PRO A 651 -7.44 47.61 -23.42
C PRO A 651 -8.94 47.75 -23.32
N SER A 652 -9.44 47.94 -22.12
CA SER A 652 -10.82 48.32 -21.83
C SER A 652 -11.07 49.75 -22.24
N ASP A 653 -11.84 49.98 -23.29
CA ASP A 653 -12.41 51.27 -23.63
C ASP A 653 -13.44 51.68 -22.56
N SER A 654 -13.05 52.67 -21.77
CA SER A 654 -13.96 53.42 -20.93
C SER A 654 -14.56 54.56 -21.74
N GLY A 655 -15.69 54.33 -22.34
CA GLY A 655 -16.54 55.37 -22.97
C GLY A 655 -17.63 55.81 -22.00
N SER A 656 -17.44 56.94 -21.38
CA SER A 656 -18.51 57.74 -20.72
C SER A 656 -19.38 58.34 -21.80
N LEU A 657 -20.72 58.22 -21.65
CA LEU A 657 -21.66 59.17 -22.20
C LEU A 657 -22.95 59.18 -21.36
N SER A 658 -23.17 60.38 -20.78
CA SER A 658 -24.40 61.10 -20.38
C SER A 658 -25.69 60.28 -20.13
#